data_5953a4ce4458b0c4800101c94d19b100
#
_entry.id   5953a4ce4458b0c4800101c94d19b100
#
_cell.length_a   1.000
_cell.length_b   1.000
_cell.length_c   1.000
_cell.angle_alpha   90.00
_cell.angle_beta   90.00
_cell.angle_gamma   90.00
#
_symmetry.space_group_name_H-M   'P 1'
#
loop_
_entity.id
_entity.type
_entity.pdbx_description
1 polymer ?
#
loop_
_entity_poly.entity_id
_entity_poly.type
_entity_poly.pdbx_seq_one_letter_code
_entity_poly.pdbx_strand_id
1 'polypeptide(L)'
;MNNKIKNVPSVSVTYARNGASTKANVLGMRPMQERAYEKRGEQYLLIKSPPASGKSRALMFIALDKLENQGIKQAIIVVPEKSIGASFNDEPLSQFGFWADWHVEPKWNLCNAPGNDNGGKVRSFGSFLESSDKVLVCTHATFRFAVDAYGVEAFDDRLIAVDEFHHVSANPDNKLGQHLGQFIARDKTHIVAMTGSYFRGDAEAVLAPQDESGFDTVTYTYYEQLNGYEYLKQLDIGYFFYSGSYVDDILNVLDPDKKTIIHIPNVNSRESTKDKIKEVEHILSELGDWQGADPATGFQLVKCLDGRMLRIADLVDPTSQGKIQESLRAAEMKTDRDYVDIIIALGMAKEGFDWIWCEHALTVGYRASLTEIVQIIGRATRDAPGKNRARFTNLIAEPDAVEGAVTEAVNDTLKAIAASLLMEQVLAPRFEFKPKNPESGPAPGFDYGDGGYDPDSCNFGVNEQTGTYQIEIKGLAEPRSKEAARICREDLNEVIAAFVQDKPAIERGLFDEELIPEELTQVRMGKIIKEKYPELDAEDQEAVRQHAIAALNLTQQAKRLATDDNDGTLNTALIDGVRRFAMDVRDLDIDLIDRINPFGEAYAILAKTMSEDSLKQVAAAISAKRTSITPEDAKVIAKRAAEFKRERGRLPSLTSPDAWEKHLAEGAAAFMRFRAEGRYE
;
A
#
# COMPACT_ATOMS: atom_id res chain seq x y z
N MET A 1 -23.54 -13.05 30.61
CA MET A 1 -23.37 -11.56 30.51
C MET A 1 -23.43 -11.19 29.04
N ASN A 2 -24.41 -10.39 28.64
CA ASN A 2 -24.44 -9.83 27.27
C ASN A 2 -23.34 -8.76 27.18
N ASN A 3 -22.10 -9.18 26.92
CA ASN A 3 -21.08 -8.26 26.49
C ASN A 3 -21.48 -7.75 25.11
N LYS A 4 -22.01 -6.55 25.02
CA LYS A 4 -22.21 -5.89 23.74
C LYS A 4 -20.84 -5.71 23.12
N ILE A 5 -20.57 -6.49 22.06
CA ILE A 5 -19.37 -6.32 21.25
C ILE A 5 -19.24 -4.83 20.93
N LYS A 6 -18.17 -4.22 21.39
CA LYS A 6 -17.90 -2.81 21.10
C LYS A 6 -17.53 -2.69 19.63
N ASN A 7 -18.50 -2.30 18.82
CA ASN A 7 -18.23 -1.99 17.41
C ASN A 7 -17.65 -0.59 17.35
N VAL A 8 -16.34 -0.48 17.14
CA VAL A 8 -15.64 0.81 17.11
C VAL A 8 -14.92 1.01 15.77
N PRO A 9 -15.68 1.18 14.65
CA PRO A 9 -15.04 1.67 13.45
C PRO A 9 -14.65 3.13 13.66
N SER A 10 -13.38 3.45 13.46
CA SER A 10 -12.92 4.84 13.40
C SER A 10 -13.25 5.46 12.07
N VAL A 11 -13.21 4.67 11.00
CA VAL A 11 -13.54 5.06 9.63
C VAL A 11 -14.30 3.95 8.92
N SER A 12 -15.32 4.33 8.15
CA SER A 12 -16.06 3.43 7.27
C SER A 12 -16.02 3.97 5.84
N VAL A 13 -15.55 3.14 4.91
CA VAL A 13 -15.51 3.47 3.48
C VAL A 13 -16.50 2.59 2.73
N THR A 14 -17.29 3.20 1.84
CA THR A 14 -18.29 2.51 1.02
C THR A 14 -17.87 2.54 -0.44
N TYR A 15 -18.01 1.40 -1.14
CA TYR A 15 -17.60 1.19 -2.53
C TYR A 15 -18.79 1.00 -3.46
N ALA A 16 -18.57 1.24 -4.76
CA ALA A 16 -19.61 1.25 -5.78
C ALA A 16 -20.22 -0.13 -6.07
N ARG A 17 -19.48 -1.23 -5.86
CA ARG A 17 -19.96 -2.62 -6.03
C ARG A 17 -20.51 -2.88 -7.43
N ASN A 18 -19.75 -2.48 -8.48
CA ASN A 18 -20.19 -2.57 -9.87
C ASN A 18 -19.84 -3.90 -10.57
N GLY A 19 -19.14 -4.83 -9.90
CA GLY A 19 -18.77 -6.15 -10.43
C GLY A 19 -17.66 -6.12 -11.49
N ALA A 20 -17.07 -4.97 -11.81
CA ALA A 20 -16.13 -4.84 -12.90
C ALA A 20 -14.80 -5.58 -12.65
N SER A 21 -14.26 -5.56 -11.41
CA SER A 21 -12.96 -6.17 -11.10
C SER A 21 -12.98 -7.71 -11.05
N THR A 22 -14.16 -8.31 -10.94
CA THR A 22 -14.34 -9.78 -10.89
C THR A 22 -14.71 -10.38 -12.23
N LYS A 23 -15.16 -9.55 -13.18
CA LYS A 23 -15.60 -9.99 -14.50
C LYS A 23 -14.40 -10.42 -15.35
N ALA A 24 -14.41 -11.67 -15.79
CA ALA A 24 -13.40 -12.20 -16.70
C ALA A 24 -13.78 -11.94 -18.17
N ASN A 25 -12.78 -11.68 -19.01
CA ASN A 25 -12.92 -11.60 -20.46
C ASN A 25 -12.98 -13.01 -21.09
N VAL A 26 -13.01 -13.09 -22.41
CA VAL A 26 -13.08 -14.36 -23.18
C VAL A 26 -11.87 -15.28 -22.96
N LEU A 27 -10.75 -14.75 -22.51
CA LEU A 27 -9.53 -15.50 -22.17
C LEU A 27 -9.46 -15.87 -20.67
N GLY A 28 -10.50 -15.61 -19.92
CA GLY A 28 -10.55 -15.87 -18.48
C GLY A 28 -9.75 -14.86 -17.62
N MET A 29 -9.40 -13.70 -18.19
CA MET A 29 -8.62 -12.67 -17.51
C MET A 29 -9.52 -11.62 -16.90
N ARG A 30 -9.30 -11.30 -15.62
CA ARG A 30 -9.89 -10.12 -14.95
C ARG A 30 -9.24 -8.83 -15.47
N PRO A 31 -9.82 -7.64 -15.26
CA PRO A 31 -9.31 -6.39 -15.83
C PRO A 31 -7.83 -6.11 -15.55
N MET A 32 -7.35 -6.37 -14.32
CA MET A 32 -5.92 -6.22 -14.00
C MET A 32 -5.05 -7.19 -14.81
N GLN A 33 -5.49 -8.45 -14.95
CA GLN A 33 -4.76 -9.48 -15.68
C GLN A 33 -4.73 -9.18 -17.19
N GLU A 34 -5.84 -8.71 -17.74
CA GLU A 34 -5.95 -8.28 -19.13
C GLU A 34 -5.01 -7.11 -19.42
N ARG A 35 -5.04 -6.06 -18.60
CA ARG A 35 -4.15 -4.89 -18.68
C ARG A 35 -2.66 -5.30 -18.63
N ALA A 36 -2.32 -6.24 -17.73
CA ALA A 36 -0.96 -6.75 -17.65
C ALA A 36 -0.58 -7.61 -18.87
N TYR A 37 -1.50 -8.42 -19.38
CA TYR A 37 -1.28 -9.26 -20.53
C TYR A 37 -1.15 -8.46 -21.86
N GLU A 38 -1.79 -7.30 -21.97
CA GLU A 38 -1.61 -6.38 -23.09
C GLU A 38 -0.15 -5.94 -23.23
N LYS A 39 0.55 -5.81 -22.11
CA LYS A 39 1.98 -5.44 -22.02
C LYS A 39 2.94 -6.65 -22.06
N ARG A 40 2.47 -7.86 -22.36
CA ARG A 40 3.28 -9.10 -22.35
C ARG A 40 4.49 -9.09 -23.27
N GLY A 41 4.49 -8.22 -24.29
CA GLY A 41 5.61 -8.06 -25.22
C GLY A 41 6.82 -7.36 -24.61
N GLU A 42 6.62 -6.58 -23.56
CA GLU A 42 7.69 -5.79 -22.98
C GLU A 42 8.77 -6.67 -22.34
N GLN A 43 10.03 -6.31 -22.54
CA GLN A 43 11.17 -7.01 -21.96
C GLN A 43 11.22 -6.83 -20.45
N TYR A 44 10.99 -5.61 -20.00
CA TYR A 44 10.92 -5.23 -18.59
C TYR A 44 9.52 -4.71 -18.26
N LEU A 45 8.80 -5.43 -17.40
CA LEU A 45 7.43 -5.09 -17.02
C LEU A 45 7.28 -5.04 -15.50
N LEU A 46 6.75 -3.94 -14.98
CA LEU A 46 6.45 -3.75 -13.57
C LEU A 46 4.93 -3.71 -13.35
N ILE A 47 4.39 -4.68 -12.62
CA ILE A 47 2.95 -4.77 -12.29
C ILE A 47 2.74 -4.31 -10.85
N LYS A 48 2.15 -3.14 -10.70
CA LYS A 48 1.74 -2.54 -9.43
C LYS A 48 0.25 -2.79 -9.23
N SER A 49 -0.12 -3.72 -8.36
CA SER A 49 -1.52 -4.05 -8.10
C SER A 49 -1.74 -4.58 -6.68
N PRO A 50 -2.91 -4.32 -6.06
CA PRO A 50 -3.16 -4.66 -4.66
C PRO A 50 -3.15 -6.17 -4.40
N PRO A 51 -3.10 -6.59 -3.12
CA PRO A 51 -3.32 -7.97 -2.75
C PRO A 51 -4.66 -8.50 -3.31
N ALA A 52 -4.72 -9.78 -3.63
CA ALA A 52 -5.90 -10.46 -4.18
C ALA A 52 -6.39 -9.98 -5.58
N SER A 53 -5.63 -9.13 -6.28
CA SER A 53 -5.94 -8.71 -7.65
C SER A 53 -5.75 -9.83 -8.70
N GLY A 54 -5.07 -10.92 -8.34
CA GLY A 54 -4.78 -12.05 -9.23
C GLY A 54 -3.44 -11.93 -9.95
N LYS A 55 -2.43 -11.29 -9.34
CA LYS A 55 -1.08 -11.12 -9.86
C LYS A 55 -0.43 -12.41 -10.34
N SER A 56 -0.47 -13.46 -9.51
CA SER A 56 0.15 -14.75 -9.86
C SER A 56 -0.41 -15.31 -11.16
N ARG A 57 -1.74 -15.24 -11.36
CA ARG A 57 -2.39 -15.69 -12.60
C ARG A 57 -2.05 -14.78 -13.80
N ALA A 58 -1.93 -13.46 -13.60
CA ALA A 58 -1.46 -12.54 -14.63
C ALA A 58 -0.06 -12.92 -15.12
N LEU A 59 0.82 -13.25 -14.19
CA LEU A 59 2.17 -13.71 -14.51
C LEU A 59 2.17 -15.02 -15.29
N MET A 60 1.30 -15.99 -14.95
CA MET A 60 1.18 -17.25 -15.69
C MET A 60 0.80 -17.00 -17.14
N PHE A 61 -0.18 -16.14 -17.43
CA PHE A 61 -0.57 -15.75 -18.78
C PHE A 61 0.61 -15.14 -19.55
N ILE A 62 1.33 -14.21 -18.93
CA ILE A 62 2.48 -13.53 -19.55
C ILE A 62 3.62 -14.52 -19.79
N ALA A 63 3.95 -15.36 -18.82
CA ALA A 63 5.02 -16.33 -18.92
C ALA A 63 4.77 -17.36 -20.02
N LEU A 64 3.55 -17.87 -20.13
CA LEU A 64 3.17 -18.80 -21.22
C LEU A 64 3.34 -18.15 -22.58
N ASP A 65 2.89 -16.92 -22.78
CA ASP A 65 3.07 -16.20 -24.04
C ASP A 65 4.56 -15.97 -24.37
N LYS A 66 5.36 -15.59 -23.37
CA LYS A 66 6.80 -15.40 -23.56
C LYS A 66 7.51 -16.70 -23.95
N LEU A 67 7.15 -17.82 -23.33
CA LEU A 67 7.71 -19.15 -23.60
C LEU A 67 7.35 -19.65 -25.01
N GLU A 68 6.13 -19.41 -25.49
CA GLU A 68 5.64 -19.94 -26.76
C GLU A 68 5.90 -18.99 -27.94
N ASN A 69 5.70 -17.67 -27.74
CA ASN A 69 5.65 -16.71 -28.84
C ASN A 69 6.85 -15.77 -28.91
N GLN A 70 7.67 -15.66 -27.84
CA GLN A 70 8.72 -14.64 -27.77
C GLN A 70 10.15 -15.22 -27.70
N GLY A 71 10.32 -16.52 -27.91
CA GLY A 71 11.63 -17.17 -27.94
C GLY A 71 12.30 -17.34 -26.56
N ILE A 72 11.56 -17.11 -25.47
CA ILE A 72 12.06 -17.32 -24.11
C ILE A 72 12.19 -18.81 -23.84
N LYS A 73 13.37 -19.23 -23.37
CA LYS A 73 13.70 -20.65 -23.17
C LYS A 73 12.99 -21.23 -21.96
N GLN A 74 13.03 -20.50 -20.85
CA GLN A 74 12.56 -20.93 -19.52
C GLN A 74 12.03 -19.73 -18.73
N ALA A 75 11.04 -19.96 -17.86
CA ALA A 75 10.51 -18.99 -16.92
C ALA A 75 10.92 -19.38 -15.48
N ILE A 76 11.53 -18.45 -14.76
CA ILE A 76 12.00 -18.59 -13.39
C ILE A 76 11.15 -17.69 -12.51
N ILE A 77 10.30 -18.29 -11.69
CA ILE A 77 9.41 -17.58 -10.76
C ILE A 77 10.10 -17.46 -9.40
N VAL A 78 10.29 -16.24 -8.96
CA VAL A 78 11.07 -15.92 -7.75
C VAL A 78 10.12 -15.31 -6.72
N VAL A 79 9.86 -16.04 -5.63
CA VAL A 79 8.93 -15.64 -4.56
C VAL A 79 9.67 -15.34 -3.26
N PRO A 80 9.16 -14.45 -2.38
CA PRO A 80 9.87 -14.10 -1.15
C PRO A 80 9.99 -15.28 -0.17
N GLU A 81 8.95 -16.10 -0.05
CA GLU A 81 8.89 -17.21 0.91
C GLU A 81 8.40 -18.52 0.28
N LYS A 82 8.76 -19.66 0.91
CA LYS A 82 8.34 -21.00 0.47
C LYS A 82 6.82 -21.16 0.39
N SER A 83 6.10 -20.54 1.29
CA SER A 83 4.62 -20.60 1.37
C SER A 83 3.93 -20.03 0.13
N ILE A 84 4.52 -19.02 -0.50
CA ILE A 84 3.97 -18.38 -1.71
C ILE A 84 4.19 -19.25 -2.95
N GLY A 85 5.18 -20.13 -2.95
CA GLY A 85 5.43 -21.05 -4.06
C GLY A 85 4.21 -21.89 -4.44
N ALA A 86 3.29 -22.13 -3.50
CA ALA A 86 2.03 -22.83 -3.77
C ALA A 86 1.06 -22.04 -4.65
N SER A 87 1.17 -20.71 -4.73
CA SER A 87 0.36 -19.87 -5.62
C SER A 87 0.71 -20.06 -7.10
N PHE A 88 1.81 -20.74 -7.40
CA PHE A 88 2.29 -21.05 -8.74
C PHE A 88 2.26 -22.55 -9.05
N ASN A 89 1.45 -23.32 -8.34
CA ASN A 89 1.15 -24.69 -8.72
C ASN A 89 0.34 -24.74 -10.03
N ASP A 90 0.09 -25.94 -10.52
CA ASP A 90 -0.70 -26.15 -11.74
C ASP A 90 -2.03 -25.41 -11.72
N GLU A 91 -2.34 -24.74 -12.82
CA GLU A 91 -3.57 -23.95 -12.98
C GLU A 91 -4.18 -24.24 -14.35
N PRO A 92 -5.43 -24.77 -14.43
CA PRO A 92 -6.10 -25.13 -15.67
C PRO A 92 -6.71 -23.90 -16.36
N LEU A 93 -5.85 -23.03 -16.91
CA LEU A 93 -6.25 -21.76 -17.53
C LEU A 93 -7.14 -21.96 -18.77
N SER A 94 -6.95 -23.09 -19.49
CA SER A 94 -7.74 -23.43 -20.68
C SER A 94 -9.22 -23.62 -20.37
N GLN A 95 -9.59 -24.06 -19.17
CA GLN A 95 -10.96 -24.15 -18.72
C GLN A 95 -11.69 -22.80 -18.69
N PHE A 96 -10.92 -21.70 -18.63
CA PHE A 96 -11.43 -20.32 -18.58
C PHE A 96 -11.27 -19.57 -19.92
N GLY A 97 -10.81 -20.27 -20.98
CA GLY A 97 -10.71 -19.71 -22.33
C GLY A 97 -9.29 -19.35 -22.78
N PHE A 98 -8.27 -19.56 -21.95
CA PHE A 98 -6.89 -19.37 -22.39
C PHE A 98 -6.43 -20.53 -23.26
N TRP A 99 -5.41 -20.34 -24.10
CA TRP A 99 -4.95 -21.32 -25.08
C TRP A 99 -4.03 -22.41 -24.51
N ALA A 100 -3.55 -22.27 -23.27
CA ALA A 100 -2.67 -23.24 -22.60
C ALA A 100 -2.92 -23.27 -21.10
N ASP A 101 -2.53 -24.38 -20.46
CA ASP A 101 -2.52 -24.53 -19.00
C ASP A 101 -1.16 -24.21 -18.43
N TRP A 102 -1.14 -23.71 -17.20
CA TRP A 102 0.07 -23.52 -16.45
C TRP A 102 0.45 -24.82 -15.73
N HIS A 103 1.67 -25.29 -15.96
CA HIS A 103 2.18 -26.50 -15.37
C HIS A 103 3.59 -26.33 -14.80
N VAL A 104 3.82 -26.82 -13.60
CA VAL A 104 5.11 -26.83 -12.94
C VAL A 104 5.44 -28.24 -12.48
N GLU A 105 6.44 -28.87 -13.09
CA GLU A 105 6.94 -30.15 -12.64
C GLU A 105 7.28 -30.12 -11.15
N PRO A 106 6.80 -31.05 -10.30
CA PRO A 106 7.00 -31.01 -8.85
C PRO A 106 8.48 -30.89 -8.42
N LYS A 107 9.40 -31.48 -9.20
CA LYS A 107 10.84 -31.39 -8.96
C LYS A 107 11.40 -29.98 -9.14
N TRP A 108 10.72 -29.12 -9.91
CA TRP A 108 11.11 -27.73 -10.17
C TRP A 108 10.40 -26.68 -9.33
N ASN A 109 9.45 -27.10 -8.49
CA ASN A 109 8.97 -26.24 -7.43
C ASN A 109 9.90 -26.36 -6.20
N LEU A 110 11.00 -25.62 -6.21
CA LEU A 110 12.02 -25.68 -5.14
C LEU A 110 11.54 -25.11 -3.81
N CYS A 111 10.36 -24.52 -3.76
CA CYS A 111 9.73 -24.11 -2.51
C CYS A 111 9.22 -25.32 -1.73
N ASN A 112 8.68 -26.34 -2.42
CA ASN A 112 8.03 -27.51 -1.85
C ASN A 112 8.89 -28.79 -1.96
N ALA A 113 9.89 -28.81 -2.87
CA ALA A 113 10.72 -30.00 -3.09
C ALA A 113 11.50 -30.36 -1.82
N PRO A 114 11.52 -31.65 -1.41
CA PRO A 114 12.39 -32.11 -0.35
C PRO A 114 13.85 -31.94 -0.78
N GLY A 115 14.59 -31.19 -0.04
CA GLY A 115 16.03 -30.97 -0.29
C GLY A 115 16.70 -30.45 0.94
N ASN A 116 17.90 -30.97 1.24
CA ASN A 116 18.73 -30.46 2.31
C ASN A 116 18.97 -28.95 2.10
N ASP A 117 18.78 -28.16 3.13
CA ASP A 117 18.98 -26.71 3.14
C ASP A 117 20.44 -26.30 2.83
N ASN A 118 21.36 -27.24 2.72
CA ASN A 118 22.79 -27.07 2.46
C ASN A 118 23.17 -27.24 0.98
N GLY A 119 22.71 -26.30 0.12
CA GLY A 119 23.17 -26.22 -1.28
C GLY A 119 22.49 -27.18 -2.28
N GLY A 120 21.59 -28.06 -1.84
CA GLY A 120 20.87 -28.99 -2.72
C GLY A 120 19.95 -28.26 -3.71
N LYS A 121 19.26 -27.19 -3.27
CA LYS A 121 18.35 -26.40 -4.12
C LYS A 121 19.09 -25.61 -5.20
N VAL A 122 20.26 -25.07 -4.93
CA VAL A 122 21.09 -24.37 -5.92
C VAL A 122 21.58 -25.35 -7.00
N ARG A 123 21.95 -26.57 -6.61
CA ARG A 123 22.31 -27.62 -7.57
C ARG A 123 21.12 -28.03 -8.45
N SER A 124 19.95 -28.22 -7.87
CA SER A 124 18.72 -28.49 -8.62
C SER A 124 18.38 -27.35 -9.58
N PHE A 125 18.61 -26.11 -9.17
CA PHE A 125 18.46 -24.93 -10.02
C PHE A 125 19.40 -25.01 -11.25
N GLY A 126 20.68 -25.34 -11.07
CA GLY A 126 21.63 -25.55 -12.16
C GLY A 126 21.18 -26.66 -13.12
N SER A 127 20.67 -27.79 -12.60
CA SER A 127 20.13 -28.87 -13.41
C SER A 127 18.89 -28.41 -14.20
N PHE A 128 18.06 -27.51 -13.66
CA PHE A 128 16.97 -26.91 -14.41
C PHE A 128 17.46 -26.06 -15.58
N LEU A 129 18.48 -25.21 -15.37
CA LEU A 129 19.04 -24.37 -16.44
C LEU A 129 19.55 -25.17 -17.64
N GLU A 130 20.00 -26.42 -17.40
CA GLU A 130 20.48 -27.35 -18.43
C GLU A 130 19.35 -28.22 -19.03
N SER A 131 18.16 -28.22 -18.39
CA SER A 131 17.02 -29.05 -18.84
C SER A 131 16.24 -28.40 -19.97
N SER A 132 15.34 -29.18 -20.59
CA SER A 132 14.32 -28.69 -21.55
C SER A 132 13.02 -28.25 -20.87
N ASP A 133 12.90 -28.46 -19.54
CA ASP A 133 11.72 -28.11 -18.78
C ASP A 133 11.53 -26.58 -18.72
N LYS A 134 10.28 -26.11 -18.67
CA LYS A 134 9.95 -24.72 -18.99
C LYS A 134 9.81 -23.79 -17.80
N VAL A 135 9.43 -24.31 -16.63
CA VAL A 135 9.08 -23.48 -15.47
C VAL A 135 9.77 -23.97 -14.22
N LEU A 136 10.38 -23.04 -13.49
CA LEU A 136 10.93 -23.26 -12.16
C LEU A 136 10.37 -22.23 -11.18
N VAL A 137 10.04 -22.67 -9.97
CA VAL A 137 9.62 -21.81 -8.85
C VAL A 137 10.64 -21.92 -7.71
N CYS A 138 11.14 -20.78 -7.24
CA CYS A 138 12.11 -20.76 -6.14
C CYS A 138 11.93 -19.51 -5.26
N THR A 139 12.59 -19.51 -4.08
CA THR A 139 12.61 -18.33 -3.21
C THR A 139 13.65 -17.30 -3.66
N HIS A 140 13.47 -16.02 -3.26
CA HIS A 140 14.45 -14.94 -3.43
C HIS A 140 15.86 -15.37 -2.97
N ALA A 141 15.95 -16.07 -1.82
CA ALA A 141 17.23 -16.59 -1.32
C ALA A 141 17.85 -17.63 -2.26
N THR A 142 17.06 -18.61 -2.73
CA THR A 142 17.56 -19.66 -3.65
C THR A 142 18.02 -19.03 -4.98
N PHE A 143 17.24 -18.09 -5.51
CA PHE A 143 17.59 -17.39 -6.75
C PHE A 143 18.90 -16.63 -6.63
N ARG A 144 19.07 -15.85 -5.57
CA ARG A 144 20.30 -15.10 -5.30
C ARG A 144 21.53 -16.00 -5.27
N PHE A 145 21.48 -17.12 -4.53
CA PHE A 145 22.58 -18.07 -4.49
C PHE A 145 22.82 -18.77 -5.84
N ALA A 146 21.78 -18.96 -6.65
CA ALA A 146 21.94 -19.54 -7.98
C ALA A 146 22.65 -18.55 -8.93
N VAL A 147 22.32 -17.25 -8.86
CA VAL A 147 23.02 -16.22 -9.66
C VAL A 147 24.49 -16.11 -9.22
N ASP A 148 24.76 -16.13 -7.91
CA ASP A 148 26.15 -16.15 -7.40
C ASP A 148 26.94 -17.38 -7.89
N ALA A 149 26.28 -18.53 -8.05
CA ALA A 149 26.93 -19.79 -8.44
C ALA A 149 27.13 -19.95 -9.95
N TYR A 150 26.18 -19.50 -10.79
CA TYR A 150 26.16 -19.77 -12.22
C TYR A 150 26.44 -18.53 -13.08
N GLY A 151 26.48 -17.34 -12.50
CA GLY A 151 26.67 -16.07 -13.20
C GLY A 151 25.42 -15.62 -13.94
N VAL A 152 25.37 -14.32 -14.27
CA VAL A 152 24.21 -13.71 -14.94
C VAL A 152 24.02 -14.21 -16.38
N GLU A 153 25.10 -14.67 -17.03
CA GLU A 153 25.09 -15.20 -18.39
C GLU A 153 24.23 -16.46 -18.53
N ALA A 154 24.14 -17.25 -17.46
CA ALA A 154 23.32 -18.46 -17.44
C ALA A 154 21.82 -18.18 -17.59
N PHE A 155 21.42 -16.92 -17.46
CA PHE A 155 20.02 -16.51 -17.51
C PHE A 155 19.63 -15.83 -18.83
N ASP A 156 20.52 -15.77 -19.81
CA ASP A 156 20.23 -15.22 -21.13
C ASP A 156 19.05 -15.95 -21.80
N ASP A 157 18.18 -15.20 -22.48
CA ASP A 157 16.96 -15.67 -23.13
C ASP A 157 15.96 -16.35 -22.19
N ARG A 158 15.93 -15.95 -20.92
CA ARG A 158 15.01 -16.45 -19.90
C ARG A 158 14.15 -15.34 -19.33
N LEU A 159 13.00 -15.72 -18.81
CA LEU A 159 12.14 -14.85 -18.01
C LEU A 159 12.49 -15.00 -16.53
N ILE A 160 12.80 -13.89 -15.86
CA ILE A 160 12.86 -13.77 -14.41
C ILE A 160 11.61 -13.05 -13.98
N ALA A 161 10.75 -13.72 -13.22
CA ALA A 161 9.52 -13.16 -12.69
C ALA A 161 9.62 -13.04 -11.17
N VAL A 162 9.65 -11.82 -10.65
CA VAL A 162 9.86 -11.55 -9.22
C VAL A 162 8.55 -11.14 -8.58
N ASP A 163 8.03 -11.97 -7.69
CA ASP A 163 6.86 -11.65 -6.87
C ASP A 163 7.25 -10.89 -5.60
N GLU A 164 6.34 -10.05 -5.11
CA GLU A 164 6.55 -9.14 -3.99
C GLU A 164 7.85 -8.32 -4.12
N PHE A 165 7.95 -7.66 -5.25
CA PHE A 165 9.14 -6.94 -5.69
C PHE A 165 9.61 -5.84 -4.72
N HIS A 166 8.74 -5.36 -3.84
CA HIS A 166 9.09 -4.41 -2.79
C HIS A 166 10.10 -4.95 -1.75
N HIS A 167 10.35 -6.26 -1.70
CA HIS A 167 11.45 -6.84 -0.92
C HIS A 167 12.83 -6.65 -1.57
N VAL A 168 12.87 -6.22 -2.83
CA VAL A 168 14.08 -5.78 -3.50
C VAL A 168 14.36 -4.33 -3.10
N SER A 169 15.62 -3.96 -2.98
CA SER A 169 16.04 -2.60 -2.66
C SER A 169 17.22 -2.18 -3.54
N ALA A 170 17.23 -0.94 -3.96
CA ALA A 170 18.38 -0.31 -4.62
C ALA A 170 19.58 -0.10 -3.66
N ASN A 171 19.40 -0.37 -2.36
CA ASN A 171 20.49 -0.33 -1.40
C ASN A 171 21.64 -1.25 -1.84
N PRO A 172 22.91 -0.77 -1.87
CA PRO A 172 24.07 -1.56 -2.24
C PRO A 172 24.25 -2.85 -1.42
N ASP A 173 23.64 -2.94 -0.25
CA ASP A 173 23.68 -4.14 0.58
C ASP A 173 22.63 -5.20 0.16
N ASN A 174 21.68 -4.84 -0.71
CA ASN A 174 20.66 -5.76 -1.23
C ASN A 174 21.18 -6.51 -2.47
N LYS A 175 21.67 -7.73 -2.28
CA LYS A 175 22.21 -8.55 -3.36
C LYS A 175 21.21 -8.86 -4.48
N LEU A 176 19.93 -8.97 -4.18
CA LEU A 176 18.91 -9.23 -5.24
C LEU A 176 18.77 -8.01 -6.15
N GLY A 177 18.78 -6.81 -5.60
CA GLY A 177 18.79 -5.56 -6.38
C GLY A 177 20.03 -5.45 -7.25
N GLN A 178 21.21 -5.78 -6.70
CA GLN A 178 22.46 -5.80 -7.48
C GLN A 178 22.39 -6.76 -8.68
N HIS A 179 21.86 -7.97 -8.48
CA HIS A 179 21.71 -8.95 -9.56
C HIS A 179 20.73 -8.46 -10.63
N LEU A 180 19.63 -7.86 -10.23
CA LEU A 180 18.66 -7.28 -11.19
C LEU A 180 19.30 -6.16 -12.02
N GLY A 181 20.05 -5.26 -11.42
CA GLY A 181 20.83 -4.26 -12.16
C GLY A 181 21.82 -4.88 -13.15
N GLN A 182 22.47 -6.00 -12.81
CA GLN A 182 23.36 -6.73 -13.72
C GLN A 182 22.60 -7.35 -14.90
N PHE A 183 21.39 -7.91 -14.69
CA PHE A 183 20.55 -8.42 -15.76
C PHE A 183 20.09 -7.32 -16.70
N ILE A 184 19.66 -6.17 -16.16
CA ILE A 184 19.25 -4.99 -16.93
C ILE A 184 20.43 -4.46 -17.77
N ALA A 185 21.59 -4.28 -17.15
CA ALA A 185 22.81 -3.85 -17.85
C ALA A 185 23.24 -4.81 -18.98
N ARG A 186 22.96 -6.11 -18.83
CA ARG A 186 23.27 -7.12 -19.83
C ARG A 186 22.26 -7.15 -20.98
N ASP A 187 21.03 -6.74 -20.76
CA ASP A 187 19.94 -6.60 -21.75
C ASP A 187 19.62 -7.87 -22.56
N LYS A 188 19.68 -9.05 -21.90
CA LYS A 188 19.41 -10.35 -22.52
C LYS A 188 18.38 -11.21 -21.80
N THR A 189 17.79 -10.66 -20.75
CA THR A 189 16.85 -11.36 -19.88
C THR A 189 15.54 -10.58 -19.86
N HIS A 190 14.40 -11.27 -19.91
CA HIS A 190 13.12 -10.62 -19.64
C HIS A 190 12.85 -10.59 -18.16
N ILE A 191 12.35 -9.47 -17.64
CA ILE A 191 12.03 -9.32 -16.22
C ILE A 191 10.57 -8.87 -16.08
N VAL A 192 9.79 -9.64 -15.33
CA VAL A 192 8.45 -9.25 -14.90
C VAL A 192 8.45 -9.13 -13.40
N ALA A 193 8.32 -7.92 -12.89
CA ALA A 193 8.28 -7.61 -11.48
C ALA A 193 6.83 -7.36 -11.04
N MET A 194 6.44 -7.91 -9.89
CA MET A 194 5.10 -7.71 -9.32
C MET A 194 5.19 -7.24 -7.89
N THR A 195 4.36 -6.28 -7.52
CA THR A 195 4.26 -5.81 -6.14
C THR A 195 2.81 -5.60 -5.72
N GLY A 196 2.49 -6.06 -4.52
CA GLY A 196 1.18 -5.88 -3.88
C GLY A 196 1.05 -4.60 -3.08
N SER A 197 2.17 -3.99 -2.75
CA SER A 197 2.22 -2.77 -1.97
C SER A 197 2.87 -1.66 -2.79
N TYR A 198 2.08 -0.67 -3.12
CA TYR A 198 2.57 0.59 -3.70
C TYR A 198 3.50 1.33 -2.76
N PHE A 199 3.40 1.03 -1.47
CA PHE A 199 3.89 1.85 -0.40
C PHE A 199 4.85 1.04 0.44
N ARG A 200 6.13 1.26 0.25
CA ARG A 200 7.15 0.64 1.07
C ARG A 200 7.24 1.25 2.47
N GLY A 201 6.74 2.46 2.65
CA GLY A 201 6.75 3.16 3.94
C GLY A 201 8.15 3.61 4.40
N ASP A 202 9.18 3.30 3.62
CA ASP A 202 10.54 3.81 3.77
C ASP A 202 10.95 4.60 2.52
N ALA A 203 11.95 5.45 2.64
CA ALA A 203 12.45 6.31 1.56
C ALA A 203 13.37 5.57 0.56
N GLU A 204 13.50 4.24 0.68
CA GLU A 204 14.38 3.46 -0.19
C GLU A 204 13.66 3.09 -1.50
N ALA A 205 14.25 3.42 -2.63
CA ALA A 205 13.79 2.99 -3.95
C ALA A 205 13.95 1.46 -4.09
N VAL A 206 13.00 0.83 -4.76
CA VAL A 206 13.05 -0.62 -5.04
C VAL A 206 14.11 -0.92 -6.12
N LEU A 207 14.19 -0.08 -7.14
CA LEU A 207 15.23 -0.08 -8.16
C LEU A 207 15.91 1.29 -8.20
N ALA A 208 17.13 1.33 -8.69
CA ALA A 208 17.73 2.61 -9.06
C ALA A 208 16.83 3.28 -10.12
N PRO A 209 16.59 4.60 -10.06
CA PRO A 209 15.71 5.29 -10.99
C PRO A 209 16.06 5.06 -12.47
N GLN A 210 17.33 4.90 -12.76
CA GLN A 210 17.81 4.57 -14.10
C GLN A 210 17.35 3.20 -14.57
N ASP A 211 17.31 2.21 -13.67
CA ASP A 211 16.85 0.85 -13.97
C ASP A 211 15.32 0.81 -14.04
N GLU A 212 14.63 1.54 -13.16
CA GLU A 212 13.16 1.62 -13.16
C GLU A 212 12.63 2.29 -14.43
N SER A 213 13.35 3.28 -15.00
CA SER A 213 12.97 3.96 -16.24
C SER A 213 12.92 3.03 -17.46
N GLY A 214 13.58 1.88 -17.39
CA GLY A 214 13.54 0.85 -18.43
C GLY A 214 12.30 -0.04 -18.38
N PHE A 215 11.53 0.00 -17.28
CA PHE A 215 10.33 -0.82 -17.13
C PHE A 215 9.09 -0.13 -17.70
N ASP A 216 8.33 -0.85 -18.50
CA ASP A 216 6.93 -0.46 -18.73
C ASP A 216 6.08 -0.85 -17.51
N THR A 217 5.19 0.03 -17.09
CA THR A 217 4.46 -0.13 -15.84
C THR A 217 2.97 -0.39 -16.09
N VAL A 218 2.42 -1.37 -15.39
CA VAL A 218 0.99 -1.62 -15.28
C VAL A 218 0.53 -1.30 -13.87
N THR A 219 -0.35 -0.34 -13.75
CA THR A 219 -0.95 0.06 -12.50
C THR A 219 -2.41 -0.39 -12.43
N TYR A 220 -2.76 -1.12 -11.38
CA TYR A 220 -4.14 -1.44 -11.03
C TYR A 220 -4.35 -1.12 -9.56
N THR A 221 -5.36 -0.33 -9.26
CA THR A 221 -5.44 0.34 -7.98
C THR A 221 -6.33 -0.41 -7.00
N TYR A 222 -6.11 -0.21 -5.70
CA TYR A 222 -6.96 -0.79 -4.65
C TYR A 222 -8.41 -0.29 -4.79
N TYR A 223 -8.56 0.97 -5.16
CA TYR A 223 -9.85 1.59 -5.43
C TYR A 223 -10.57 0.93 -6.60
N GLU A 224 -9.91 0.76 -7.76
CA GLU A 224 -10.48 0.05 -8.92
C GLU A 224 -10.92 -1.36 -8.51
N GLN A 225 -10.10 -2.05 -7.71
CA GLN A 225 -10.43 -3.39 -7.24
C GLN A 225 -11.66 -3.41 -6.34
N LEU A 226 -11.69 -2.58 -5.29
CA LEU A 226 -12.77 -2.60 -4.31
C LEU A 226 -14.10 -2.07 -4.87
N ASN A 227 -14.08 -1.01 -5.69
CA ASN A 227 -15.27 -0.55 -6.38
C ASN A 227 -15.81 -1.57 -7.38
N GLY A 228 -14.89 -2.33 -7.99
CA GLY A 228 -15.20 -3.37 -8.95
C GLY A 228 -15.63 -4.70 -8.35
N TYR A 229 -15.74 -4.84 -7.03
CA TYR A 229 -16.24 -6.04 -6.40
C TYR A 229 -17.75 -6.21 -6.59
N GLU A 230 -18.22 -7.46 -6.50
CA GLU A 230 -19.63 -7.82 -6.64
C GLU A 230 -20.38 -7.80 -5.30
N TYR A 231 -19.72 -8.26 -4.24
CA TYR A 231 -20.35 -8.49 -2.94
C TYR A 231 -19.90 -7.49 -1.87
N LEU A 232 -18.60 -7.27 -1.71
CA LEU A 232 -18.06 -6.40 -0.69
C LEU A 232 -18.39 -4.93 -0.99
N LYS A 233 -19.10 -4.29 -0.07
CA LYS A 233 -19.54 -2.89 -0.20
C LYS A 233 -18.84 -1.95 0.76
N GLN A 234 -18.46 -2.44 1.94
CA GLN A 234 -17.98 -1.56 3.02
C GLN A 234 -16.72 -2.12 3.67
N LEU A 235 -15.76 -1.24 3.92
CA LEU A 235 -14.58 -1.49 4.74
C LEU A 235 -14.62 -0.58 5.95
N ASP A 236 -14.55 -1.20 7.15
CA ASP A 236 -14.39 -0.49 8.41
C ASP A 236 -12.98 -0.64 8.92
N ILE A 237 -12.37 0.47 9.31
CA ILE A 237 -11.07 0.51 9.97
C ILE A 237 -11.26 1.10 11.34
N GLY A 238 -10.76 0.41 12.35
CA GLY A 238 -10.89 0.83 13.73
C GLY A 238 -9.71 0.44 14.60
N TYR A 239 -9.73 0.96 15.79
CA TYR A 239 -8.79 0.56 16.85
C TYR A 239 -9.55 0.41 18.17
N PHE A 240 -8.95 -0.36 19.05
CA PHE A 240 -9.44 -0.57 20.40
C PHE A 240 -8.28 -0.46 21.38
N PHE A 241 -8.40 0.43 22.37
CA PHE A 241 -7.41 0.55 23.42
C PHE A 241 -7.74 -0.42 24.55
N TYR A 242 -6.73 -1.14 25.01
CA TYR A 242 -6.85 -2.06 26.12
C TYR A 242 -5.88 -1.69 27.25
N SER A 243 -6.29 -1.94 28.50
CA SER A 243 -5.47 -1.79 29.70
C SER A 243 -5.19 -3.18 30.29
N GLY A 244 -3.92 -3.47 30.58
CA GLY A 244 -3.51 -4.78 31.08
C GLY A 244 -3.15 -5.76 29.97
N SER A 245 -3.77 -6.94 29.91
CA SER A 245 -3.53 -7.95 28.91
C SER A 245 -4.50 -7.82 27.73
N TYR A 246 -3.99 -7.81 26.50
CA TYR A 246 -4.84 -7.79 25.32
C TYR A 246 -5.76 -9.03 25.22
N VAL A 247 -5.34 -10.15 25.83
CA VAL A 247 -6.08 -11.41 25.79
C VAL A 247 -7.41 -11.29 26.54
N ASP A 248 -7.44 -10.49 27.60
CA ASP A 248 -8.67 -10.23 28.37
C ASP A 248 -9.64 -9.31 27.62
N ASP A 249 -9.09 -8.40 26.81
CA ASP A 249 -9.88 -7.37 26.12
C ASP A 249 -10.23 -7.73 24.66
N ILE A 250 -9.58 -8.74 24.08
CA ILE A 250 -9.78 -9.13 22.67
C ILE A 250 -11.24 -9.48 22.36
N LEU A 251 -11.93 -10.10 23.32
CA LEU A 251 -13.33 -10.48 23.21
C LEU A 251 -14.30 -9.29 23.18
N ASN A 252 -13.85 -8.10 23.58
CA ASN A 252 -14.66 -6.89 23.44
C ASN A 252 -14.86 -6.49 21.96
N VAL A 253 -13.98 -6.97 21.07
CA VAL A 253 -13.97 -6.63 19.65
C VAL A 253 -14.10 -7.84 18.73
N LEU A 254 -13.83 -9.05 19.23
CA LEU A 254 -13.98 -10.30 18.50
C LEU A 254 -15.45 -10.74 18.45
N ASP A 255 -15.99 -10.79 17.25
CA ASP A 255 -17.33 -11.29 16.98
C ASP A 255 -17.22 -12.75 16.50
N PRO A 256 -17.64 -13.74 17.31
CA PRO A 256 -17.55 -15.14 16.92
C PRO A 256 -18.49 -15.53 15.76
N ASP A 257 -19.41 -14.65 15.35
CA ASP A 257 -20.26 -14.82 14.17
C ASP A 257 -19.55 -14.42 12.87
N LYS A 258 -18.36 -13.81 12.97
CA LYS A 258 -17.57 -13.32 11.85
C LYS A 258 -16.35 -14.18 11.62
N LYS A 259 -16.09 -14.46 10.35
CA LYS A 259 -14.86 -15.12 9.92
C LYS A 259 -13.66 -14.21 10.16
N THR A 260 -12.83 -14.57 11.15
CA THR A 260 -11.81 -13.65 11.69
C THR A 260 -10.39 -14.20 11.59
N ILE A 261 -9.45 -13.37 11.13
CA ILE A 261 -8.01 -13.61 11.31
C ILE A 261 -7.53 -12.77 12.49
N ILE A 262 -6.90 -13.41 13.47
CA ILE A 262 -6.30 -12.79 14.63
C ILE A 262 -4.77 -12.84 14.51
N HIS A 263 -4.15 -11.69 14.43
CA HIS A 263 -2.69 -11.56 14.45
C HIS A 263 -2.23 -11.20 15.86
N ILE A 264 -1.79 -12.18 16.64
CA ILE A 264 -1.22 -11.94 17.96
C ILE A 264 0.24 -11.48 17.86
N PRO A 265 0.75 -10.73 18.86
CA PRO A 265 2.10 -10.18 18.81
C PRO A 265 3.18 -11.27 18.86
N ASN A 266 4.32 -11.02 18.24
CA ASN A 266 5.48 -11.92 18.33
C ASN A 266 6.03 -11.96 19.77
N VAL A 267 6.75 -13.03 20.10
CA VAL A 267 7.34 -13.27 21.45
C VAL A 267 8.18 -12.09 21.93
N ASN A 268 8.87 -11.39 21.01
CA ASN A 268 9.74 -10.25 21.35
C ASN A 268 8.99 -8.91 21.38
N SER A 269 7.71 -8.88 21.10
CA SER A 269 6.89 -7.67 21.18
C SER A 269 6.67 -7.26 22.65
N ARG A 270 6.48 -5.96 22.89
CA ARG A 270 6.14 -5.42 24.22
C ARG A 270 4.82 -5.94 24.76
N GLU A 271 3.85 -6.14 23.86
CA GLU A 271 2.49 -6.59 24.15
C GLU A 271 2.42 -8.09 24.43
N SER A 272 3.52 -8.80 24.23
CA SER A 272 3.58 -10.25 24.40
C SER A 272 3.74 -10.66 25.85
N THR A 273 2.91 -11.61 26.30
CA THR A 273 3.13 -12.30 27.59
C THR A 273 4.30 -13.29 27.53
N LYS A 274 4.92 -13.48 26.33
CA LYS A 274 5.99 -14.44 25.99
C LYS A 274 5.56 -15.91 25.94
N ASP A 275 4.42 -16.29 26.50
CA ASP A 275 3.86 -17.64 26.45
C ASP A 275 2.70 -17.68 25.46
N LYS A 276 3.02 -17.85 24.17
CA LYS A 276 2.06 -17.81 23.07
C LYS A 276 1.04 -18.91 23.09
N ILE A 277 1.40 -20.07 23.60
CA ILE A 277 0.47 -21.19 23.72
C ILE A 277 -0.61 -20.86 24.74
N LYS A 278 -0.23 -20.30 25.91
CA LYS A 278 -1.21 -19.88 26.92
C LYS A 278 -2.09 -18.71 26.44
N GLU A 279 -1.56 -17.78 25.65
CA GLU A 279 -2.37 -16.73 25.04
C GLU A 279 -3.48 -17.32 24.16
N VAL A 280 -3.16 -18.30 23.32
CA VAL A 280 -4.14 -18.99 22.48
C VAL A 280 -5.12 -19.79 23.32
N GLU A 281 -4.64 -20.60 24.30
CA GLU A 281 -5.49 -21.37 25.21
C GLU A 281 -6.50 -20.47 25.95
N HIS A 282 -6.06 -19.28 26.38
CA HIS A 282 -6.95 -18.31 27.01
C HIS A 282 -8.03 -17.80 26.05
N ILE A 283 -7.65 -17.41 24.82
CA ILE A 283 -8.62 -16.99 23.78
C ILE A 283 -9.63 -18.12 23.52
N LEU A 284 -9.20 -19.37 23.41
CA LEU A 284 -10.08 -20.51 23.19
C LEU A 284 -11.04 -20.71 24.36
N SER A 285 -10.54 -20.63 25.60
CA SER A 285 -11.36 -20.83 26.82
C SER A 285 -12.42 -19.74 27.00
N GLU A 286 -12.12 -18.52 26.58
CA GLU A 286 -13.08 -17.42 26.64
C GLU A 286 -14.16 -17.50 25.54
N LEU A 287 -13.85 -18.11 24.39
CA LEU A 287 -14.82 -18.36 23.31
C LEU A 287 -15.82 -19.46 23.67
N GLY A 288 -15.46 -20.44 24.52
CA GLY A 288 -16.32 -21.50 24.95
C GLY A 288 -15.57 -22.72 25.47
N ASP A 289 -16.26 -23.85 25.52
CA ASP A 289 -15.74 -25.15 26.01
C ASP A 289 -14.89 -25.80 24.90
N TRP A 290 -13.59 -25.94 25.12
CA TRP A 290 -12.71 -26.66 24.21
C TRP A 290 -13.04 -28.15 24.14
N GLN A 291 -13.21 -28.67 22.93
CA GLN A 291 -13.62 -30.05 22.65
C GLN A 291 -12.48 -30.91 22.06
N GLY A 292 -11.28 -30.40 21.99
CA GLY A 292 -10.11 -31.03 21.37
C GLY A 292 -9.84 -30.57 19.95
N ALA A 293 -8.84 -31.18 19.31
CA ALA A 293 -8.50 -30.91 17.93
C ALA A 293 -9.18 -31.91 16.98
N ASP A 294 -9.71 -31.44 15.87
CA ASP A 294 -10.24 -32.28 14.80
C ASP A 294 -9.12 -33.14 14.19
N PRO A 295 -9.23 -34.48 14.25
CA PRO A 295 -8.20 -35.36 13.71
C PRO A 295 -7.99 -35.25 12.20
N ALA A 296 -8.96 -34.74 11.43
CA ALA A 296 -8.83 -34.56 9.97
C ALA A 296 -8.07 -33.31 9.61
N THR A 297 -8.42 -32.17 10.19
CA THR A 297 -7.90 -30.84 9.82
C THR A 297 -6.83 -30.31 10.76
N GLY A 298 -6.80 -30.78 12.02
CA GLY A 298 -5.99 -30.21 13.09
C GLY A 298 -6.59 -28.94 13.72
N PHE A 299 -7.79 -28.50 13.29
CA PHE A 299 -8.44 -27.33 13.85
C PHE A 299 -8.91 -27.58 15.28
N GLN A 300 -8.76 -26.59 16.15
CA GLN A 300 -9.30 -26.62 17.50
C GLN A 300 -10.81 -26.46 17.43
N LEU A 301 -11.54 -27.33 18.15
CA LEU A 301 -13.01 -27.31 18.24
C LEU A 301 -13.42 -26.66 19.56
N VAL A 302 -14.20 -25.60 19.50
CA VAL A 302 -14.70 -24.87 20.68
C VAL A 302 -16.19 -24.75 20.61
N LYS A 303 -16.87 -25.24 21.64
CA LYS A 303 -18.34 -25.16 21.76
C LYS A 303 -18.73 -23.87 22.46
N CYS A 304 -19.36 -22.96 21.74
CA CYS A 304 -19.88 -21.71 22.29
C CYS A 304 -21.07 -21.95 23.25
N LEU A 305 -21.39 -20.94 24.05
CA LEU A 305 -22.54 -20.97 25.00
C LEU A 305 -23.90 -21.15 24.29
N ASP A 306 -24.01 -20.73 23.04
CA ASP A 306 -25.20 -20.91 22.20
C ASP A 306 -25.32 -22.34 21.58
N GLY A 307 -24.33 -23.20 21.87
CA GLY A 307 -24.23 -24.57 21.37
C GLY A 307 -23.56 -24.74 20.02
N ARG A 308 -23.17 -23.66 19.37
CA ARG A 308 -22.43 -23.64 18.09
C ARG A 308 -21.03 -24.19 18.27
N MET A 309 -20.50 -24.89 17.27
CA MET A 309 -19.14 -25.39 17.25
C MET A 309 -18.26 -24.48 16.36
N LEU A 310 -17.30 -23.80 16.94
CA LEU A 310 -16.28 -23.05 16.20
C LEU A 310 -15.12 -23.97 15.81
N ARG A 311 -14.62 -23.77 14.60
CA ARG A 311 -13.41 -24.39 14.03
C ARG A 311 -12.31 -23.35 13.96
N ILE A 312 -11.26 -23.53 14.76
CA ILE A 312 -10.22 -22.53 14.95
C ILE A 312 -8.88 -23.11 14.48
N ALA A 313 -8.28 -22.46 13.47
CA ALA A 313 -6.95 -22.81 12.98
C ALA A 313 -5.87 -22.09 13.82
N ASP A 314 -5.18 -22.84 14.67
CA ASP A 314 -4.07 -22.33 15.48
C ASP A 314 -2.75 -22.51 14.76
N LEU A 315 -2.24 -21.45 14.15
CA LEU A 315 -0.92 -21.40 13.50
C LEU A 315 0.22 -21.02 14.45
N VAL A 316 -0.04 -20.94 15.75
CA VAL A 316 0.95 -20.56 16.77
C VAL A 316 1.66 -21.78 17.32
N ASP A 317 0.96 -22.89 17.53
CA ASP A 317 1.57 -24.15 17.99
C ASP A 317 2.38 -24.82 16.86
N PRO A 318 3.71 -24.92 16.98
CA PRO A 318 4.57 -25.49 15.94
C PRO A 318 4.30 -26.99 15.73
N THR A 319 3.69 -27.70 16.69
CA THR A 319 3.48 -29.15 16.61
C THR A 319 2.33 -29.52 15.65
N SER A 320 1.31 -28.69 15.58
CA SER A 320 0.13 -28.86 14.72
C SER A 320 0.19 -28.04 13.42
N GLN A 321 1.09 -27.05 13.34
CA GLN A 321 1.16 -26.05 12.28
C GLN A 321 1.22 -26.64 10.86
N GLY A 322 2.00 -27.71 10.64
CA GLY A 322 2.15 -28.32 9.32
C GLY A 322 0.82 -28.87 8.77
N LYS A 323 0.08 -29.59 9.60
CA LYS A 323 -1.22 -30.15 9.25
C LYS A 323 -2.28 -29.07 9.02
N ILE A 324 -2.30 -28.08 9.88
CA ILE A 324 -3.22 -26.93 9.76
C ILE A 324 -2.93 -26.16 8.46
N GLN A 325 -1.68 -25.92 8.12
CA GLN A 325 -1.31 -25.26 6.86
C GLN A 325 -1.76 -26.06 5.63
N GLU A 326 -1.67 -27.40 5.68
CA GLU A 326 -2.18 -28.25 4.60
C GLU A 326 -3.70 -28.10 4.48
N SER A 327 -4.43 -28.16 5.60
CA SER A 327 -5.88 -27.96 5.63
C SER A 327 -6.29 -26.56 5.13
N LEU A 328 -5.56 -25.50 5.46
CA LEU A 328 -5.82 -24.15 4.96
C LEU A 328 -5.53 -23.97 3.45
N ARG A 329 -4.88 -24.92 2.80
CA ARG A 329 -4.69 -24.96 1.34
C ARG A 329 -5.71 -25.82 0.62
N ALA A 330 -6.55 -26.54 1.34
CA ALA A 330 -7.57 -27.40 0.76
C ALA A 330 -8.60 -26.60 -0.06
N ALA A 331 -9.24 -27.26 -1.01
CA ALA A 331 -10.26 -26.64 -1.86
C ALA A 331 -11.44 -26.08 -1.09
N GLU A 332 -11.78 -26.70 0.04
CA GLU A 332 -12.84 -26.31 0.96
C GLU A 332 -12.68 -24.88 1.48
N MET A 333 -11.45 -24.40 1.63
CA MET A 333 -11.17 -22.99 2.02
C MET A 333 -11.82 -21.96 1.09
N LYS A 334 -11.99 -22.29 -0.18
CA LYS A 334 -12.62 -21.43 -1.20
C LYS A 334 -14.10 -21.73 -1.41
N THR A 335 -14.53 -22.96 -1.20
CA THR A 335 -15.86 -23.43 -1.55
C THR A 335 -16.80 -23.54 -0.37
N ASP A 336 -16.28 -23.73 0.84
CA ASP A 336 -17.07 -23.86 2.07
C ASP A 336 -16.76 -22.70 3.04
N ARG A 337 -17.75 -21.82 3.23
CA ARG A 337 -17.63 -20.70 4.16
C ARG A 337 -17.42 -21.17 5.61
N ASP A 338 -17.98 -22.30 5.97
CA ASP A 338 -18.01 -22.80 7.34
C ASP A 338 -16.88 -23.81 7.61
N TYR A 339 -15.93 -23.95 6.69
CA TYR A 339 -14.78 -24.83 6.85
C TYR A 339 -13.88 -24.42 8.02
N VAL A 340 -13.66 -23.11 8.22
CA VAL A 340 -12.95 -22.52 9.37
C VAL A 340 -13.64 -21.23 9.80
N ASP A 341 -13.64 -20.94 11.10
CA ASP A 341 -14.27 -19.75 11.67
C ASP A 341 -13.26 -18.68 12.06
N ILE A 342 -12.17 -19.10 12.71
CA ILE A 342 -11.12 -18.19 13.21
C ILE A 342 -9.77 -18.78 12.87
N ILE A 343 -8.84 -17.91 12.43
CA ILE A 343 -7.43 -18.23 12.23
C ILE A 343 -6.62 -17.40 13.21
N ILE A 344 -5.79 -18.02 14.05
CA ILE A 344 -4.89 -17.35 14.98
C ILE A 344 -3.45 -17.52 14.49
N ALA A 345 -2.71 -16.43 14.32
CA ALA A 345 -1.35 -16.46 13.80
C ALA A 345 -0.43 -15.47 14.51
N LEU A 346 0.87 -15.77 14.55
CA LEU A 346 1.90 -14.86 15.07
C LEU A 346 2.24 -13.79 14.03
N GLY A 347 2.24 -12.53 14.45
CA GLY A 347 2.61 -11.41 13.60
C GLY A 347 1.77 -11.34 12.34
N MET A 348 2.39 -11.22 11.16
CA MET A 348 1.68 -11.46 9.90
C MET A 348 1.47 -12.96 9.75
N ALA A 349 0.22 -13.38 9.53
CA ALA A 349 -0.04 -14.74 9.09
C ALA A 349 0.78 -14.95 7.82
N LYS A 350 1.73 -15.89 7.86
CA LYS A 350 2.55 -16.20 6.70
C LYS A 350 1.65 -16.42 5.50
N GLU A 351 1.96 -15.77 4.42
CA GLU A 351 1.28 -15.92 3.15
C GLU A 351 1.27 -17.40 2.76
N GLY A 352 0.27 -17.85 2.02
CA GLY A 352 0.23 -19.24 1.55
C GLY A 352 -1.14 -19.91 1.60
N PHE A 353 -2.17 -19.20 2.04
CA PHE A 353 -3.57 -19.65 1.92
C PHE A 353 -4.46 -18.52 1.41
N ASP A 354 -5.53 -18.90 0.72
CA ASP A 354 -6.47 -17.97 0.11
C ASP A 354 -7.86 -18.15 0.76
N TRP A 355 -8.12 -17.35 1.81
CA TRP A 355 -9.38 -17.38 2.53
C TRP A 355 -10.26 -16.19 2.18
N ILE A 356 -11.14 -16.38 1.22
CA ILE A 356 -12.01 -15.32 0.70
C ILE A 356 -13.11 -14.90 1.70
N TRP A 357 -13.45 -15.77 2.64
CA TRP A 357 -14.54 -15.58 3.60
C TRP A 357 -14.16 -14.67 4.78
N CYS A 358 -12.89 -14.34 4.96
CA CYS A 358 -12.45 -13.49 6.06
C CYS A 358 -13.19 -12.15 6.06
N GLU A 359 -14.00 -11.91 7.10
CA GLU A 359 -14.76 -10.67 7.29
C GLU A 359 -14.06 -9.69 8.24
N HIS A 360 -13.22 -10.19 9.15
CA HIS A 360 -12.55 -9.38 10.16
C HIS A 360 -11.08 -9.76 10.26
N ALA A 361 -10.21 -8.77 10.06
CA ALA A 361 -8.78 -8.87 10.37
C ALA A 361 -8.51 -8.09 11.66
N LEU A 362 -8.11 -8.81 12.70
CA LEU A 362 -7.83 -8.28 14.02
C LEU A 362 -6.34 -8.42 14.31
N THR A 363 -5.69 -7.35 14.72
CA THR A 363 -4.25 -7.34 15.03
C THR A 363 -3.99 -6.70 16.37
N VAL A 364 -2.96 -7.17 17.07
CA VAL A 364 -2.55 -6.67 18.38
C VAL A 364 -1.18 -6.03 18.29
N GLY A 365 -1.05 -4.86 18.90
CA GLY A 365 0.20 -4.15 19.03
C GLY A 365 0.49 -3.20 17.87
N TYR A 366 1.65 -2.58 18.00
CA TYR A 366 2.14 -1.60 17.07
C TYR A 366 2.62 -2.23 15.76
N ARG A 367 2.23 -1.64 14.64
CA ARG A 367 2.69 -2.01 13.29
C ARG A 367 3.43 -0.84 12.65
N ALA A 368 4.73 -1.00 12.47
CA ALA A 368 5.61 0.06 11.96
C ALA A 368 5.48 0.27 10.44
N SER A 369 4.98 -0.73 9.70
CA SER A 369 4.92 -0.72 8.25
C SER A 369 3.50 -0.59 7.73
N LEU A 370 3.25 0.46 6.94
CA LEU A 370 1.98 0.61 6.23
C LEU A 370 1.72 -0.54 5.26
N THR A 371 2.76 -1.05 4.61
CA THR A 371 2.69 -2.24 3.75
C THR A 371 2.09 -3.42 4.50
N GLU A 372 2.54 -3.65 5.73
CA GLU A 372 2.03 -4.71 6.60
C GLU A 372 0.54 -4.52 6.90
N ILE A 373 0.13 -3.30 7.23
CA ILE A 373 -1.27 -2.96 7.49
C ILE A 373 -2.14 -3.19 6.24
N VAL A 374 -1.68 -2.73 5.07
CA VAL A 374 -2.39 -2.93 3.80
C VAL A 374 -2.52 -4.41 3.44
N GLN A 375 -1.50 -5.21 3.67
CA GLN A 375 -1.56 -6.66 3.44
C GLN A 375 -2.55 -7.35 4.39
N ILE A 376 -2.60 -6.93 5.66
CA ILE A 376 -3.58 -7.46 6.64
C ILE A 376 -5.00 -7.05 6.23
N ILE A 377 -5.23 -5.79 5.89
CA ILE A 377 -6.51 -5.31 5.37
C ILE A 377 -6.90 -6.09 4.11
N GLY A 378 -5.94 -6.34 3.21
CA GLY A 378 -6.13 -7.11 1.98
C GLY A 378 -6.63 -8.54 2.19
N ARG A 379 -6.41 -9.13 3.37
CA ARG A 379 -6.98 -10.44 3.72
C ARG A 379 -8.48 -10.37 4.00
N ALA A 380 -8.94 -9.33 4.69
CA ALA A 380 -10.35 -9.12 4.97
C ALA A 380 -11.12 -8.52 3.79
N THR A 381 -10.46 -7.87 2.84
CA THR A 381 -11.11 -7.21 1.70
C THR A 381 -11.18 -8.05 0.43
N ARG A 382 -11.17 -9.38 0.55
CA ARG A 382 -11.45 -10.27 -0.59
C ARG A 382 -12.94 -10.34 -0.85
N ASP A 383 -13.33 -10.39 -2.11
CA ASP A 383 -14.75 -10.50 -2.50
C ASP A 383 -15.26 -11.93 -2.35
N ALA A 384 -16.42 -12.10 -1.72
CA ALA A 384 -17.05 -13.40 -1.55
C ALA A 384 -18.58 -13.28 -1.45
N PRO A 385 -19.35 -14.28 -1.94
CA PRO A 385 -20.80 -14.27 -1.85
C PRO A 385 -21.30 -14.06 -0.41
N GLY A 386 -22.25 -13.16 -0.23
CA GLY A 386 -22.84 -12.84 1.08
C GLY A 386 -21.99 -11.96 1.99
N LYS A 387 -20.80 -11.55 1.57
CA LYS A 387 -19.89 -10.71 2.33
C LYS A 387 -20.05 -9.24 1.94
N ASN A 388 -20.87 -8.50 2.69
CA ASN A 388 -21.11 -7.08 2.43
C ASN A 388 -20.10 -6.14 3.08
N ARG A 389 -19.45 -6.59 4.16
CA ARG A 389 -18.63 -5.76 5.02
C ARG A 389 -17.34 -6.46 5.41
N ALA A 390 -16.23 -5.75 5.32
CA ALA A 390 -14.94 -6.14 5.87
C ALA A 390 -14.59 -5.22 7.04
N ARG A 391 -13.86 -5.74 8.02
CA ARG A 391 -13.41 -4.97 9.18
C ARG A 391 -11.92 -5.22 9.41
N PHE A 392 -11.21 -4.15 9.71
CA PHE A 392 -9.87 -4.20 10.28
C PHE A 392 -9.91 -3.53 11.65
N THR A 393 -9.39 -4.21 12.68
CA THR A 393 -9.30 -3.65 14.04
C THR A 393 -7.90 -3.85 14.57
N ASN A 394 -7.27 -2.78 15.06
CA ASN A 394 -5.99 -2.83 15.75
C ASN A 394 -6.21 -2.62 17.26
N LEU A 395 -5.77 -3.60 18.07
CA LEU A 395 -5.74 -3.49 19.53
C LEU A 395 -4.41 -2.86 19.96
N ILE A 396 -4.49 -1.82 20.75
CA ILE A 396 -3.35 -1.01 21.18
C ILE A 396 -3.37 -0.93 22.70
N ALA A 397 -2.25 -1.21 23.36
CA ALA A 397 -2.13 -1.07 24.80
C ALA A 397 -2.40 0.38 25.20
N GLU A 398 -3.28 0.62 26.19
CA GLU A 398 -3.36 1.90 26.84
C GLU A 398 -1.98 2.22 27.45
N PRO A 399 -1.45 3.40 27.20
CA PRO A 399 -0.13 3.71 27.70
C PRO A 399 -0.20 3.88 29.21
N ASP A 400 0.51 3.04 29.91
CA ASP A 400 1.08 3.45 31.17
C ASP A 400 2.04 4.62 30.89
N ALA A 401 1.47 5.83 30.88
CA ALA A 401 2.16 7.12 30.99
C ALA A 401 3.42 7.37 30.12
N VAL A 402 3.72 6.60 29.07
CA VAL A 402 4.82 6.88 28.16
C VAL A 402 4.25 7.48 26.86
N GLU A 403 4.18 8.81 26.82
CA GLU A 403 3.71 9.64 25.70
C GLU A 403 4.16 9.18 24.29
N GLY A 404 5.33 8.56 24.18
CA GLY A 404 5.87 8.08 22.90
C GLY A 404 5.08 6.94 22.28
N ALA A 405 4.63 5.97 23.05
CA ALA A 405 3.95 4.77 22.52
C ALA A 405 2.52 5.05 22.05
N VAL A 406 1.77 5.93 22.76
CA VAL A 406 0.42 6.39 22.31
C VAL A 406 0.53 7.14 21.02
N THR A 407 1.45 8.05 20.98
CA THR A 407 1.68 8.91 19.84
C THR A 407 2.05 8.09 18.60
N GLU A 408 2.85 7.06 18.78
CA GLU A 408 3.27 6.15 17.72
C GLU A 408 2.11 5.26 17.23
N ALA A 409 1.31 4.73 18.15
CA ALA A 409 0.13 3.91 17.87
C ALA A 409 -0.99 4.73 17.18
N VAL A 410 -1.25 5.95 17.64
CA VAL A 410 -2.21 6.87 17.01
C VAL A 410 -1.74 7.27 15.62
N ASN A 411 -0.42 7.51 15.41
CA ASN A 411 0.12 7.83 14.10
C ASN A 411 -0.02 6.69 13.12
N ASP A 412 0.16 5.45 13.54
CA ASP A 412 0.01 4.30 12.64
C ASP A 412 -1.46 4.03 12.32
N THR A 413 -2.34 4.28 13.27
CA THR A 413 -3.78 4.26 13.01
C THR A 413 -4.16 5.37 12.04
N LEU A 414 -3.64 6.59 12.21
CA LEU A 414 -3.85 7.69 11.25
C LEU A 414 -3.23 7.38 9.88
N LYS A 415 -2.07 6.73 9.82
CA LYS A 415 -1.48 6.25 8.56
C LYS A 415 -2.35 5.20 7.89
N ALA A 416 -2.87 4.22 8.63
CA ALA A 416 -3.76 3.20 8.10
C ALA A 416 -5.08 3.80 7.60
N ILE A 417 -5.63 4.77 8.35
CA ILE A 417 -6.82 5.53 7.98
C ILE A 417 -6.53 6.41 6.77
N ALA A 418 -5.43 7.14 6.78
CA ALA A 418 -5.00 7.97 5.65
C ALA A 418 -4.73 7.12 4.41
N ALA A 419 -4.09 5.96 4.56
CA ALA A 419 -3.88 5.03 3.45
C ALA A 419 -5.19 4.54 2.86
N SER A 420 -6.20 4.20 3.66
CA SER A 420 -7.48 3.73 3.14
C SER A 420 -8.36 4.85 2.57
N LEU A 421 -8.33 6.06 3.15
CA LEU A 421 -9.05 7.22 2.63
C LEU A 421 -8.34 7.84 1.43
N LEU A 422 -7.01 7.92 1.48
CA LEU A 422 -6.19 8.51 0.42
C LEU A 422 -5.86 7.54 -0.70
N MET A 423 -5.99 6.23 -0.50
CA MET A 423 -6.06 5.30 -1.61
C MET A 423 -7.18 5.69 -2.57
N GLU A 424 -8.33 6.15 -2.11
CA GLU A 424 -9.33 6.73 -2.98
C GLU A 424 -8.81 7.94 -3.77
N GLN A 425 -7.87 8.71 -3.26
CA GLN A 425 -7.42 9.98 -3.80
C GLN A 425 -6.15 9.85 -4.64
N VAL A 426 -5.22 9.02 -4.21
CA VAL A 426 -4.00 8.67 -4.96
C VAL A 426 -4.34 7.88 -6.21
N LEU A 427 -5.54 7.33 -6.26
CA LEU A 427 -6.04 6.43 -7.29
C LEU A 427 -6.99 7.14 -8.27
N ALA A 428 -7.00 8.46 -8.26
CA ALA A 428 -7.70 9.25 -9.27
C ALA A 428 -7.24 8.88 -10.70
N PRO A 429 -8.08 9.08 -11.70
CA PRO A 429 -7.71 8.90 -13.09
C PRO A 429 -6.40 9.60 -13.41
N ARG A 430 -5.66 9.11 -14.40
CA ARG A 430 -4.41 9.74 -14.82
C ARG A 430 -4.66 11.16 -15.28
N PHE A 431 -4.33 12.12 -14.42
CA PHE A 431 -4.33 13.52 -14.77
C PHE A 431 -2.94 13.90 -15.27
N GLU A 432 -2.88 14.47 -16.47
CA GLU A 432 -1.71 15.16 -16.98
C GLU A 432 -1.87 16.66 -16.74
N PHE A 433 -0.91 17.25 -16.06
CA PHE A 433 -0.88 18.67 -15.80
C PHE A 433 0.05 19.35 -16.79
N LYS A 434 -0.42 20.43 -17.41
CA LYS A 434 0.40 21.27 -18.31
C LYS A 434 0.51 22.68 -17.80
N PRO A 435 1.70 23.29 -17.97
CA PRO A 435 1.82 24.73 -17.77
C PRO A 435 0.92 25.45 -18.79
N LYS A 436 0.16 26.42 -18.32
CA LYS A 436 -0.58 27.29 -19.21
C LYS A 436 0.33 28.39 -19.72
N ASN A 437 0.69 28.31 -20.99
CA ASN A 437 1.48 29.33 -21.69
C ASN A 437 0.61 30.03 -22.73
N PRO A 438 0.84 31.33 -23.02
CA PRO A 438 0.10 32.08 -24.06
C PRO A 438 0.18 31.44 -25.47
N GLU A 439 1.24 30.65 -25.70
CA GLU A 439 1.48 29.93 -26.96
C GLU A 439 0.93 28.49 -26.95
N SER A 440 0.33 28.04 -25.84
CA SER A 440 -0.25 26.70 -25.74
C SER A 440 -1.48 26.59 -26.66
N GLY A 441 -1.53 25.53 -27.45
CA GLY A 441 -2.65 25.18 -28.29
C GLY A 441 -3.26 23.84 -27.86
N PRO A 442 -4.41 23.43 -28.48
CA PRO A 442 -5.06 22.17 -28.15
C PRO A 442 -4.10 20.98 -28.39
N ALA A 443 -4.03 20.07 -27.42
CA ALA A 443 -3.22 18.88 -27.54
C ALA A 443 -3.87 17.89 -28.53
N PRO A 444 -3.08 17.24 -29.42
CA PRO A 444 -3.61 16.27 -30.37
C PRO A 444 -4.28 15.09 -29.63
N GLY A 445 -5.49 14.73 -30.07
CA GLY A 445 -6.26 13.61 -29.53
C GLY A 445 -7.03 13.90 -28.23
N PHE A 446 -7.03 15.15 -27.75
CA PHE A 446 -7.83 15.55 -26.61
C PHE A 446 -9.10 16.27 -27.05
N ASP A 447 -10.24 15.89 -26.47
CA ASP A 447 -11.52 16.57 -26.57
C ASP A 447 -11.68 17.52 -25.37
N TYR A 448 -11.96 18.78 -25.66
CA TYR A 448 -12.18 19.84 -24.68
C TYR A 448 -13.67 20.13 -24.42
N GLY A 449 -14.57 19.27 -24.92
CA GLY A 449 -16.02 19.39 -24.79
C GLY A 449 -16.63 20.46 -25.70
N ASP A 450 -17.92 20.76 -25.49
CA ASP A 450 -18.72 21.62 -26.35
C ASP A 450 -18.18 23.07 -26.50
N GLY A 451 -17.43 23.54 -25.51
CA GLY A 451 -16.78 24.87 -25.54
C GLY A 451 -15.50 24.95 -26.35
N GLY A 452 -14.92 23.79 -26.70
CA GLY A 452 -13.61 23.71 -27.36
C GLY A 452 -12.45 24.17 -26.46
N TYR A 453 -11.28 24.34 -27.06
CA TYR A 453 -10.09 24.87 -26.40
C TYR A 453 -10.15 26.41 -26.31
N ASP A 454 -10.00 26.95 -25.10
CA ASP A 454 -9.93 28.38 -24.85
C ASP A 454 -8.48 28.82 -24.56
N PRO A 455 -7.82 29.62 -25.40
CA PRO A 455 -6.46 30.08 -25.16
C PRO A 455 -6.31 30.98 -23.94
N ASP A 456 -7.39 31.65 -23.50
CA ASP A 456 -7.36 32.65 -22.43
C ASP A 456 -7.76 32.08 -21.05
N SER A 457 -8.34 30.85 -21.01
CA SER A 457 -8.82 30.23 -19.77
C SER A 457 -8.15 28.88 -19.50
N CYS A 458 -8.28 28.37 -18.28
CA CYS A 458 -7.93 27.00 -17.95
C CYS A 458 -8.69 26.00 -18.84
N ASN A 459 -8.03 24.96 -19.32
CA ASN A 459 -8.64 23.94 -20.16
C ASN A 459 -8.59 22.57 -19.49
N PHE A 460 -9.68 21.82 -19.63
CA PHE A 460 -9.79 20.44 -19.26
C PHE A 460 -10.07 19.59 -20.50
N GLY A 461 -9.08 18.81 -20.90
CA GLY A 461 -9.18 17.94 -22.07
C GLY A 461 -9.26 16.46 -21.70
N VAL A 462 -9.98 15.68 -22.46
CA VAL A 462 -10.14 14.22 -22.28
C VAL A 462 -9.64 13.51 -23.53
N ASN A 463 -8.76 12.53 -23.35
CA ASN A 463 -8.38 11.61 -24.40
C ASN A 463 -9.06 10.24 -24.14
N GLU A 464 -10.13 9.97 -24.85
CA GLU A 464 -10.92 8.74 -24.66
C GLU A 464 -10.14 7.47 -25.04
N GLN A 465 -9.18 7.57 -25.96
CA GLN A 465 -8.40 6.41 -26.43
C GLN A 465 -7.40 5.94 -25.39
N THR A 466 -6.81 6.86 -24.65
CA THR A 466 -5.81 6.57 -23.61
C THR A 466 -6.36 6.61 -22.19
N GLY A 467 -7.59 7.11 -22.01
CA GLY A 467 -8.17 7.35 -20.69
C GLY A 467 -7.45 8.44 -19.90
N THR A 468 -6.75 9.36 -20.60
CA THR A 468 -5.95 10.41 -19.97
C THR A 468 -6.72 11.71 -19.92
N TYR A 469 -6.65 12.41 -18.81
CA TYR A 469 -7.26 13.72 -18.56
C TYR A 469 -6.16 14.77 -18.45
N GLN A 470 -6.28 15.86 -19.20
CA GLN A 470 -5.30 16.95 -19.21
C GLN A 470 -5.87 18.22 -18.59
N ILE A 471 -5.09 18.85 -17.72
CA ILE A 471 -5.46 20.12 -17.07
C ILE A 471 -4.33 21.12 -17.26
N GLU A 472 -4.67 22.33 -17.70
CA GLU A 472 -3.73 23.45 -17.82
C GLU A 472 -3.74 24.30 -16.55
N ILE A 473 -2.55 24.56 -15.99
CA ILE A 473 -2.37 25.32 -14.76
C ILE A 473 -1.36 26.43 -14.99
N LYS A 474 -1.72 27.65 -14.65
CA LYS A 474 -0.84 28.82 -14.72
C LYS A 474 0.28 28.74 -13.67
N GLY A 475 1.49 29.08 -14.06
CA GLY A 475 2.66 29.07 -13.16
C GLY A 475 3.22 27.67 -12.84
N LEU A 476 2.62 26.61 -13.36
CA LEU A 476 3.13 25.25 -13.18
C LEU A 476 4.50 25.11 -13.88
N ALA A 477 5.48 24.58 -13.19
CA ALA A 477 6.81 24.33 -13.76
C ALA A 477 6.77 23.17 -14.75
N GLU A 478 7.42 23.36 -15.90
CA GLU A 478 7.56 22.32 -16.92
C GLU A 478 8.77 21.43 -16.61
N PRO A 479 8.61 20.10 -16.54
CA PRO A 479 9.73 19.19 -16.35
C PRO A 479 10.65 19.23 -17.58
N ARG A 480 11.97 19.40 -17.34
CA ARG A 480 12.97 19.59 -18.41
C ARG A 480 13.58 18.27 -18.86
N SER A 481 13.88 17.39 -17.93
CA SER A 481 14.43 16.07 -18.25
C SER A 481 13.32 15.10 -18.64
N LYS A 482 13.68 14.08 -19.45
CA LYS A 482 12.78 12.98 -19.79
C LYS A 482 12.31 12.22 -18.54
N GLU A 483 13.19 12.12 -17.55
CA GLU A 483 12.91 11.43 -16.30
C GLU A 483 11.89 12.21 -15.46
N ALA A 484 12.06 13.51 -15.26
CA ALA A 484 11.08 14.34 -14.58
C ALA A 484 9.72 14.32 -15.29
N ALA A 485 9.70 14.37 -16.62
CA ALA A 485 8.50 14.27 -17.42
C ALA A 485 7.81 12.89 -17.24
N ARG A 486 8.57 11.81 -17.14
CA ARG A 486 8.05 10.47 -16.84
C ARG A 486 7.43 10.42 -15.45
N ILE A 487 8.14 10.91 -14.44
CA ILE A 487 7.64 10.95 -13.06
C ILE A 487 6.35 11.75 -12.96
N CYS A 488 6.30 12.93 -13.58
CA CYS A 488 5.09 13.76 -13.60
C CYS A 488 3.89 13.09 -14.30
N ARG A 489 4.13 12.20 -15.25
CA ARG A 489 3.08 11.51 -15.99
C ARG A 489 2.67 10.17 -15.37
N GLU A 490 3.63 9.42 -14.83
CA GLU A 490 3.44 8.01 -14.46
C GLU A 490 3.56 7.74 -12.95
N ASP A 491 4.43 8.47 -12.25
CA ASP A 491 4.79 8.16 -10.86
C ASP A 491 4.34 9.21 -9.83
N LEU A 492 3.56 10.22 -10.21
CA LEU A 492 3.05 11.23 -9.26
C LEU A 492 2.35 10.62 -8.05
N ASN A 493 1.62 9.53 -8.28
CA ASN A 493 0.92 8.82 -7.21
C ASN A 493 1.89 8.23 -6.18
N GLU A 494 3.08 7.81 -6.59
CA GLU A 494 4.11 7.32 -5.67
C GLU A 494 4.71 8.45 -4.82
N VAL A 495 4.91 9.62 -5.42
CA VAL A 495 5.39 10.81 -4.70
C VAL A 495 4.35 11.25 -3.66
N ILE A 496 3.09 11.36 -4.07
CA ILE A 496 1.98 11.72 -3.20
C ILE A 496 1.85 10.71 -2.05
N ALA A 497 1.93 9.42 -2.37
CA ALA A 497 1.85 8.35 -1.41
C ALA A 497 3.00 8.39 -0.40
N ALA A 498 4.22 8.60 -0.85
CA ALA A 498 5.38 8.76 0.03
C ALA A 498 5.22 9.98 0.95
N PHE A 499 4.70 11.09 0.44
CA PHE A 499 4.44 12.29 1.23
C PHE A 499 3.36 12.09 2.29
N VAL A 500 2.26 11.46 1.93
CA VAL A 500 1.15 11.17 2.86
C VAL A 500 1.55 10.22 3.97
N GLN A 501 2.51 9.34 3.69
CA GLN A 501 3.04 8.37 4.65
C GLN A 501 4.22 8.91 5.45
N ASP A 502 4.72 10.09 5.10
CA ASP A 502 5.87 10.65 5.78
C ASP A 502 5.54 10.97 7.24
N LYS A 503 6.15 10.20 8.15
CA LYS A 503 5.93 10.35 9.60
C LYS A 503 6.10 11.79 10.08
N PRO A 504 7.18 12.52 9.73
CA PRO A 504 7.30 13.93 10.07
C PRO A 504 6.22 14.84 9.47
N ALA A 505 5.69 14.56 8.27
CA ALA A 505 4.59 15.33 7.70
C ALA A 505 3.30 15.13 8.51
N ILE A 506 3.01 13.87 8.88
CA ILE A 506 1.86 13.52 9.72
C ILE A 506 2.00 14.15 11.11
N GLU A 507 3.18 14.10 11.72
CA GLU A 507 3.48 14.68 13.03
C GLU A 507 3.35 16.20 13.07
N ARG A 508 3.57 16.85 11.94
CA ARG A 508 3.40 18.31 11.80
C ARG A 508 1.97 18.73 11.48
N GLY A 509 1.03 17.77 11.50
CA GLY A 509 -0.37 18.04 11.29
C GLY A 509 -0.78 18.12 9.83
N LEU A 510 -0.27 17.21 9.00
CA LEU A 510 -0.69 17.07 7.59
C LEU A 510 -2.22 17.08 7.41
N PHE A 511 -2.95 16.63 8.42
CA PHE A 511 -4.41 16.58 8.46
C PHE A 511 -5.04 17.75 9.23
N ASP A 512 -4.26 18.75 9.63
CA ASP A 512 -4.74 19.88 10.43
C ASP A 512 -5.16 21.05 9.51
N GLU A 513 -6.37 21.58 9.72
CA GLU A 513 -6.89 22.69 8.93
C GLU A 513 -6.09 24.00 9.10
N GLU A 514 -5.42 24.19 10.24
CA GLU A 514 -4.65 25.40 10.52
C GLU A 514 -3.22 25.38 9.94
N LEU A 515 -2.84 24.35 9.22
CA LEU A 515 -1.48 24.20 8.73
C LEU A 515 -1.23 25.11 7.53
N ILE A 516 -0.05 25.71 7.51
CA ILE A 516 0.45 26.44 6.36
C ILE A 516 0.92 25.40 5.33
N PRO A 517 0.21 25.20 4.22
CA PRO A 517 0.53 24.17 3.22
C PRO A 517 1.96 24.28 2.68
N GLU A 518 2.48 25.50 2.56
CA GLU A 518 3.80 25.80 2.04
C GLU A 518 4.93 25.09 2.79
N GLU A 519 4.86 25.00 4.11
CA GLU A 519 5.95 24.41 4.89
C GLU A 519 6.01 22.88 4.73
N LEU A 520 4.86 22.24 4.62
CA LEU A 520 4.79 20.80 4.36
C LEU A 520 5.05 20.47 2.90
N THR A 521 4.41 21.19 1.99
CA THR A 521 4.49 20.89 0.56
C THR A 521 5.84 21.29 -0.01
N GLN A 522 6.43 22.42 0.39
CA GLN A 522 7.76 22.83 -0.10
C GLN A 522 8.90 22.08 0.60
N VAL A 523 8.89 22.00 1.92
CA VAL A 523 10.02 21.44 2.66
C VAL A 523 9.98 19.92 2.68
N ARG A 524 8.85 19.33 3.07
CA ARG A 524 8.79 17.86 3.27
C ARG A 524 8.62 17.11 1.96
N MET A 525 7.72 17.52 1.10
CA MET A 525 7.56 16.90 -0.21
C MET A 525 8.82 17.10 -1.05
N GLY A 526 9.43 18.30 -1.04
CA GLY A 526 10.70 18.54 -1.70
C GLY A 526 11.83 17.64 -1.20
N LYS A 527 11.89 17.37 0.12
CA LYS A 527 12.86 16.44 0.69
C LYS A 527 12.63 15.01 0.22
N ILE A 528 11.40 14.54 0.23
CA ILE A 528 11.02 13.20 -0.23
C ILE A 528 11.39 13.02 -1.71
N ILE A 529 11.09 14.01 -2.56
CA ILE A 529 11.43 13.97 -3.98
C ILE A 529 12.95 13.90 -4.15
N LYS A 530 13.71 14.71 -3.42
CA LYS A 530 15.17 14.71 -3.46
C LYS A 530 15.77 13.39 -2.99
N GLU A 531 15.19 12.76 -1.97
CA GLU A 531 15.64 11.46 -1.47
C GLU A 531 15.28 10.32 -2.44
N LYS A 532 14.10 10.40 -3.07
CA LYS A 532 13.62 9.38 -4.00
C LYS A 532 14.24 9.50 -5.39
N TYR A 533 14.52 10.73 -5.85
CA TYR A 533 15.06 11.03 -7.17
C TYR A 533 16.28 11.95 -7.06
N PRO A 534 17.39 11.48 -6.52
CA PRO A 534 18.58 12.31 -6.26
C PRO A 534 19.29 12.81 -7.53
N GLU A 535 19.04 12.19 -8.68
CA GLU A 535 19.58 12.54 -10.00
C GLU A 535 18.89 13.73 -10.65
N LEU A 536 17.69 14.09 -10.20
CA LEU A 536 16.98 15.26 -10.73
C LEU A 536 17.66 16.55 -10.25
N ASP A 537 17.79 17.52 -11.13
CA ASP A 537 18.21 18.86 -10.75
C ASP A 537 17.13 19.59 -9.93
N ALA A 538 17.48 20.74 -9.35
CA ALA A 538 16.57 21.48 -8.48
C ALA A 538 15.31 21.98 -9.20
N GLU A 539 15.38 22.24 -10.51
CA GLU A 539 14.25 22.73 -11.30
C GLU A 539 13.29 21.59 -11.64
N ASP A 540 13.82 20.42 -11.96
CA ASP A 540 13.03 19.21 -12.18
C ASP A 540 12.41 18.69 -10.88
N GLN A 541 13.13 18.75 -9.75
CA GLN A 541 12.56 18.42 -8.44
C GLN A 541 11.38 19.34 -8.09
N GLU A 542 11.50 20.64 -8.40
CA GLU A 542 10.41 21.60 -8.19
C GLU A 542 9.23 21.35 -9.14
N ALA A 543 9.48 20.99 -10.40
CA ALA A 543 8.42 20.60 -11.32
C ALA A 543 7.64 19.38 -10.83
N VAL A 544 8.33 18.33 -10.40
CA VAL A 544 7.68 17.12 -9.82
C VAL A 544 6.88 17.48 -8.57
N ARG A 545 7.41 18.34 -7.69
CA ARG A 545 6.70 18.80 -6.49
C ARG A 545 5.41 19.54 -6.84
N GLN A 546 5.47 20.49 -7.76
CA GLN A 546 4.29 21.25 -8.16
C GLN A 546 3.22 20.38 -8.81
N HIS A 547 3.61 19.44 -9.68
CA HIS A 547 2.68 18.49 -10.29
C HIS A 547 2.02 17.57 -9.24
N ALA A 548 2.79 17.09 -8.25
CA ALA A 548 2.24 16.28 -7.17
C ALA A 548 1.23 17.06 -6.31
N ILE A 549 1.51 18.32 -6.01
CA ILE A 549 0.59 19.22 -5.27
C ILE A 549 -0.67 19.48 -6.09
N ALA A 550 -0.53 19.75 -7.38
CA ALA A 550 -1.67 19.95 -8.26
C ALA A 550 -2.59 18.71 -8.29
N ALA A 551 -2.02 17.52 -8.45
CA ALA A 551 -2.75 16.27 -8.45
C ALA A 551 -3.49 16.06 -7.12
N LEU A 552 -2.81 16.29 -6.01
CA LEU A 552 -3.36 16.11 -4.68
C LEU A 552 -4.53 17.05 -4.41
N ASN A 553 -4.36 18.35 -4.67
CA ASN A 553 -5.37 19.37 -4.38
C ASN A 553 -6.58 19.28 -5.31
N LEU A 554 -6.38 19.07 -6.60
CA LEU A 554 -7.48 18.94 -7.56
C LEU A 554 -8.34 17.73 -7.27
N THR A 555 -7.73 16.61 -6.91
CA THR A 555 -8.47 15.42 -6.53
C THR A 555 -9.34 15.66 -5.29
N GLN A 556 -8.84 16.41 -4.31
CA GLN A 556 -9.60 16.77 -3.11
C GLN A 556 -10.78 17.69 -3.40
N GLN A 557 -10.55 18.74 -4.19
CA GLN A 557 -11.61 19.68 -4.56
C GLN A 557 -12.70 19.01 -5.40
N ALA A 558 -12.30 18.11 -6.29
CA ALA A 558 -13.23 17.32 -7.09
C ALA A 558 -14.18 16.48 -6.25
N LYS A 559 -13.68 15.87 -5.18
CA LYS A 559 -14.52 15.08 -4.26
C LYS A 559 -15.56 15.95 -3.55
N ARG A 560 -15.22 17.16 -3.16
CA ARG A 560 -16.17 18.11 -2.56
C ARG A 560 -17.35 18.35 -3.48
N LEU A 561 -17.07 18.56 -4.75
CA LEU A 561 -18.10 18.83 -5.76
C LEU A 561 -18.87 17.58 -6.22
N ALA A 562 -18.28 16.40 -6.09
CA ALA A 562 -18.90 15.13 -6.47
C ALA A 562 -19.88 14.58 -5.42
N THR A 563 -19.76 14.98 -4.15
CA THR A 563 -20.66 14.53 -3.06
C THR A 563 -22.07 15.11 -3.14
N ASP A 564 -22.28 16.16 -3.93
CA ASP A 564 -23.58 16.79 -4.11
C ASP A 564 -24.48 16.12 -5.19
N ASP A 565 -23.94 15.19 -6.00
CA ASP A 565 -24.67 14.49 -7.06
C ASP A 565 -24.76 12.97 -6.79
N ASN A 566 -25.93 12.50 -6.45
CA ASN A 566 -26.24 11.14 -5.98
C ASN A 566 -26.40 10.07 -7.07
N ASP A 567 -26.07 10.29 -8.36
CA ASP A 567 -26.50 9.40 -9.47
C ASP A 567 -25.42 9.02 -10.52
N GLY A 568 -24.14 8.97 -10.16
CA GLY A 568 -23.08 8.56 -11.10
C GLY A 568 -22.11 7.52 -10.52
N THR A 569 -21.44 6.75 -11.39
CA THR A 569 -20.27 6.00 -10.97
C THR A 569 -19.24 6.96 -10.37
N LEU A 570 -18.66 6.64 -9.23
CA LEU A 570 -17.74 7.52 -8.46
C LEU A 570 -16.61 8.13 -9.32
N ASN A 571 -16.13 7.40 -10.33
CA ASN A 571 -15.13 7.91 -11.27
C ASN A 571 -15.67 9.02 -12.17
N THR A 572 -16.88 8.89 -12.70
CA THR A 572 -17.50 9.92 -13.53
C THR A 572 -17.78 11.17 -12.70
N ALA A 573 -18.31 11.01 -11.49
CA ALA A 573 -18.55 12.11 -10.56
C ALA A 573 -17.25 12.83 -10.16
N LEU A 574 -16.17 12.10 -9.93
CA LEU A 574 -14.85 12.69 -9.63
C LEU A 574 -14.32 13.50 -10.82
N ILE A 575 -14.40 12.95 -12.02
CA ILE A 575 -13.96 13.63 -13.25
C ILE A 575 -14.78 14.89 -13.49
N ASP A 576 -16.10 14.81 -13.34
CA ASP A 576 -17.00 15.96 -13.46
C ASP A 576 -16.74 16.99 -12.35
N GLY A 577 -16.37 16.55 -11.16
CA GLY A 577 -15.92 17.41 -10.07
C GLY A 577 -14.63 18.15 -10.41
N VAL A 578 -13.61 17.45 -10.93
CA VAL A 578 -12.35 18.09 -11.39
C VAL A 578 -12.63 19.06 -12.51
N ARG A 579 -13.45 18.65 -13.48
CA ARG A 579 -13.84 19.50 -14.60
C ARG A 579 -14.55 20.78 -14.13
N ARG A 580 -15.54 20.66 -13.26
CA ARG A 580 -16.25 21.81 -12.67
C ARG A 580 -15.30 22.73 -11.93
N PHE A 581 -14.46 22.20 -11.06
CA PHE A 581 -13.48 22.99 -10.32
C PHE A 581 -12.52 23.73 -11.26
N ALA A 582 -11.95 23.03 -12.26
CA ALA A 582 -11.02 23.64 -13.22
C ALA A 582 -11.68 24.73 -14.09
N MET A 583 -12.99 24.59 -14.40
CA MET A 583 -13.74 25.58 -15.19
C MET A 583 -14.27 26.73 -14.35
N ASP A 584 -14.62 26.50 -13.08
CA ASP A 584 -15.07 27.56 -12.16
C ASP A 584 -13.94 28.51 -11.77
N VAL A 585 -12.71 28.01 -11.72
CA VAL A 585 -11.52 28.81 -11.42
C VAL A 585 -10.89 29.27 -12.73
N ARG A 586 -11.38 30.38 -13.29
CA ARG A 586 -10.93 30.93 -14.58
C ARG A 586 -9.43 31.19 -14.67
N ASP A 587 -8.78 31.50 -13.55
CA ASP A 587 -7.34 31.71 -13.43
C ASP A 587 -6.75 30.69 -12.42
N LEU A 588 -6.89 29.39 -12.72
CA LEU A 588 -6.26 28.36 -11.93
C LEU A 588 -4.73 28.54 -12.00
N ASP A 589 -4.11 28.68 -10.84
CA ASP A 589 -2.70 29.02 -10.71
C ASP A 589 -2.09 28.14 -9.61
N ILE A 590 -0.80 27.81 -9.75
CA ILE A 590 -0.11 26.91 -8.82
C ILE A 590 -0.02 27.49 -7.41
N ASP A 591 0.12 28.83 -7.28
CA ASP A 591 0.16 29.47 -5.96
C ASP A 591 -1.17 29.34 -5.22
N LEU A 592 -2.30 29.36 -5.94
CA LEU A 592 -3.62 29.09 -5.38
C LEU A 592 -3.71 27.63 -4.90
N ILE A 593 -3.23 26.70 -5.72
CA ILE A 593 -3.23 25.26 -5.40
C ILE A 593 -2.32 24.97 -4.21
N ASP A 594 -1.15 25.59 -4.15
CA ASP A 594 -0.18 25.42 -3.06
C ASP A 594 -0.69 25.93 -1.69
N ARG A 595 -1.63 26.86 -1.69
CA ARG A 595 -2.26 27.42 -0.47
C ARG A 595 -3.40 26.59 0.10
N ILE A 596 -3.96 25.68 -0.67
CA ILE A 596 -5.06 24.84 -0.23
C ILE A 596 -4.50 23.67 0.57
N ASN A 597 -4.95 23.50 1.84
CA ASN A 597 -4.63 22.28 2.57
C ASN A 597 -5.48 21.10 2.06
N PRO A 598 -4.90 20.14 1.34
CA PRO A 598 -5.65 19.03 0.76
C PRO A 598 -6.16 18.03 1.81
N PHE A 599 -5.67 18.12 3.05
CA PHE A 599 -5.96 17.15 4.10
C PHE A 599 -6.90 17.66 5.19
N GLY A 600 -7.27 18.94 5.19
CA GLY A 600 -8.20 19.50 6.16
C GLY A 600 -9.55 18.75 6.22
N GLU A 601 -10.02 18.24 5.08
CA GLU A 601 -11.23 17.40 5.03
C GLU A 601 -11.01 15.99 5.56
N ALA A 602 -9.85 15.39 5.39
CA ALA A 602 -9.55 14.09 5.97
C ALA A 602 -9.69 14.15 7.50
N TYR A 603 -9.24 15.24 8.12
CA TYR A 603 -9.46 15.49 9.56
C TYR A 603 -10.95 15.67 9.87
N ALA A 604 -11.69 16.43 9.07
CA ALA A 604 -13.12 16.63 9.27
C ALA A 604 -13.94 15.33 9.10
N ILE A 605 -13.54 14.44 8.19
CA ILE A 605 -14.12 13.11 8.02
C ILE A 605 -13.77 12.23 9.23
N LEU A 606 -12.52 12.24 9.68
CA LEU A 606 -12.08 11.56 10.90
C LEU A 606 -12.87 12.05 12.11
N ALA A 607 -13.04 13.37 12.24
CA ALA A 607 -13.80 14.01 13.30
C ALA A 607 -15.28 13.59 13.32
N LYS A 608 -15.90 13.36 12.18
CA LYS A 608 -17.30 12.91 12.07
C LYS A 608 -17.50 11.42 12.33
N THR A 609 -16.47 10.60 12.09
CA THR A 609 -16.56 9.14 12.15
C THR A 609 -15.96 8.54 13.41
N MET A 610 -15.13 9.26 14.12
CA MET A 610 -14.51 8.84 15.39
C MET A 610 -15.42 9.15 16.60
N SER A 611 -15.28 8.35 17.65
CA SER A 611 -15.92 8.70 18.94
C SER A 611 -15.27 9.96 19.53
N GLU A 612 -16.03 10.71 20.34
CA GLU A 612 -15.53 11.95 20.98
C GLU A 612 -14.28 11.71 21.82
N ASP A 613 -14.18 10.56 22.50
CA ASP A 613 -13.01 10.19 23.30
C ASP A 613 -11.79 9.85 22.43
N SER A 614 -12.01 9.18 21.30
CA SER A 614 -10.96 8.91 20.31
C SER A 614 -10.44 10.19 19.68
N LEU A 615 -11.33 11.13 19.36
CA LEU A 615 -10.96 12.45 18.85
C LEU A 615 -10.13 13.25 19.85
N LYS A 616 -10.50 13.25 21.13
CA LYS A 616 -9.72 13.89 22.19
C LYS A 616 -8.31 13.31 22.30
N GLN A 617 -8.18 11.99 22.20
CA GLN A 617 -6.87 11.32 22.21
C GLN A 617 -6.02 11.66 20.98
N VAL A 618 -6.61 11.64 19.79
CA VAL A 618 -5.93 12.05 18.55
C VAL A 618 -5.52 13.52 18.62
N ALA A 619 -6.43 14.41 19.03
CA ALA A 619 -6.14 15.82 19.20
C ALA A 619 -5.07 16.08 20.25
N ALA A 620 -5.09 15.35 21.37
CA ALA A 620 -4.07 15.43 22.42
C ALA A 620 -2.70 14.94 21.90
N ALA A 621 -2.65 13.84 21.15
CA ALA A 621 -1.41 13.32 20.56
C ALA A 621 -0.83 14.27 19.52
N ILE A 622 -1.66 14.85 18.65
CA ILE A 622 -1.26 15.85 17.66
C ILE A 622 -0.77 17.12 18.36
N SER A 623 -1.47 17.59 19.41
CA SER A 623 -1.10 18.78 20.18
C SER A 623 0.18 18.59 20.99
N ALA A 624 0.37 17.42 21.61
CA ALA A 624 1.59 17.08 22.34
C ALA A 624 2.84 17.09 21.43
N LYS A 625 2.67 16.73 20.15
CA LYS A 625 3.76 16.74 19.15
C LYS A 625 4.03 18.11 18.55
N ARG A 626 3.06 19.02 18.51
CA ARG A 626 3.28 20.42 18.13
C ARG A 626 4.35 21.11 19.00
N THR A 627 4.57 20.63 20.22
CA THR A 627 5.58 21.17 21.14
C THR A 627 6.93 20.46 21.04
N SER A 628 7.05 19.35 20.32
CA SER A 628 8.30 18.58 20.17
C SER A 628 8.99 18.86 18.84
N ILE A 629 9.54 20.05 18.71
CA ILE A 629 10.46 20.39 17.61
C ILE A 629 11.73 19.54 17.79
N THR A 630 12.10 18.74 16.77
CA THR A 630 13.33 17.94 16.84
C THR A 630 14.57 18.85 16.82
N PRO A 631 15.75 18.39 17.30
CA PRO A 631 16.97 19.20 17.25
C PRO A 631 17.33 19.65 15.81
N GLU A 632 17.13 18.80 14.82
CA GLU A 632 17.41 19.13 13.41
C GLU A 632 16.45 20.18 12.86
N ASP A 633 15.17 20.03 13.16
CA ASP A 633 14.14 21.01 12.78
C ASP A 633 14.36 22.35 13.44
N ALA A 634 14.67 22.34 14.74
CA ALA A 634 14.99 23.56 15.50
C ALA A 634 16.16 24.33 14.86
N LYS A 635 17.15 23.62 14.32
CA LYS A 635 18.29 24.24 13.60
C LYS A 635 17.85 24.93 12.30
N VAL A 636 16.94 24.33 11.56
CA VAL A 636 16.40 24.90 10.32
C VAL A 636 15.52 26.12 10.62
N ILE A 637 14.60 25.97 11.58
CA ILE A 637 13.68 27.05 11.97
C ILE A 637 14.44 28.22 12.57
N ALA A 638 15.49 27.97 13.37
CA ALA A 638 16.32 29.03 13.93
C ALA A 638 17.05 29.85 12.85
N LYS A 639 17.48 29.24 11.75
CA LYS A 639 18.04 29.96 10.59
C LYS A 639 17.02 30.92 10.00
N ARG A 640 15.78 30.45 9.80
CA ARG A 640 14.68 31.28 9.27
C ARG A 640 14.27 32.38 10.25
N ALA A 641 14.29 32.10 11.56
CA ALA A 641 14.08 33.13 12.58
C ALA A 641 15.16 34.22 12.54
N ALA A 642 16.40 33.86 12.20
CA ALA A 642 17.47 34.82 11.99
C ALA A 642 17.29 35.65 10.69
N GLU A 643 16.71 35.05 9.64
CA GLU A 643 16.34 35.76 8.41
C GLU A 643 15.18 36.72 8.64
N PHE A 644 14.13 36.26 9.34
CA PHE A 644 13.05 37.12 9.80
C PHE A 644 13.55 38.34 10.57
N LYS A 645 14.52 38.12 11.48
CA LYS A 645 15.15 39.24 12.21
C LYS A 645 15.87 40.21 11.28
N ARG A 646 16.55 39.70 10.25
CA ARG A 646 17.24 40.58 9.28
C ARG A 646 16.27 41.39 8.44
N GLU A 647 15.15 40.80 8.05
CA GLU A 647 14.17 41.43 7.19
C GLU A 647 13.27 42.42 7.95
N ARG A 648 12.85 42.05 9.15
CA ARG A 648 11.84 42.82 9.92
C ARG A 648 12.42 43.61 11.09
N GLY A 649 13.73 43.51 11.33
CA GLY A 649 14.43 44.27 12.38
C GLY A 649 14.08 43.84 13.82
N ARG A 650 13.26 42.81 14.01
CA ARG A 650 12.86 42.28 15.31
C ARG A 650 12.88 40.75 15.33
N LEU A 651 12.95 40.16 16.51
CA LEU A 651 12.81 38.72 16.68
C LEU A 651 11.33 38.30 16.50
N PRO A 652 11.07 37.07 16.00
CA PRO A 652 9.73 36.54 15.97
C PRO A 652 9.18 36.37 17.40
N SER A 653 7.87 36.59 17.59
CA SER A 653 7.21 36.62 18.90
C SER A 653 6.35 35.39 19.12
N LEU A 654 6.44 34.75 20.30
CA LEU A 654 5.57 33.66 20.73
C LEU A 654 4.10 34.09 20.90
N THR A 655 3.86 35.41 21.05
CA THR A 655 2.53 35.99 21.24
C THR A 655 1.98 36.58 19.95
N SER A 656 2.66 36.40 18.83
CA SER A 656 2.18 36.88 17.53
C SER A 656 0.84 36.20 17.16
N PRO A 657 -0.12 36.94 16.61
CA PRO A 657 -1.31 36.33 16.03
C PRO A 657 -1.00 35.57 14.74
N ASP A 658 0.16 35.79 14.15
CA ASP A 658 0.66 35.08 12.98
C ASP A 658 1.26 33.74 13.41
N ALA A 659 0.64 32.65 12.99
CA ALA A 659 1.05 31.28 13.33
C ALA A 659 2.48 30.96 12.83
N TRP A 660 2.86 31.49 11.68
CA TRP A 660 4.22 31.30 11.12
C TRP A 660 5.27 32.01 11.99
N GLU A 661 5.03 33.27 12.39
CA GLU A 661 5.93 33.98 13.28
C GLU A 661 6.05 33.29 14.64
N LYS A 662 4.92 32.80 15.18
CA LYS A 662 4.88 32.03 16.42
C LYS A 662 5.72 30.76 16.31
N HIS A 663 5.60 30.03 15.21
CA HIS A 663 6.38 28.82 14.94
C HIS A 663 7.88 29.11 14.81
N LEU A 664 8.26 30.20 14.18
CA LEU A 664 9.65 30.67 14.14
C LEU A 664 10.20 30.96 15.54
N ALA A 665 9.39 31.56 16.40
CA ALA A 665 9.76 31.86 17.79
C ALA A 665 9.92 30.58 18.63
N GLU A 666 9.02 29.62 18.48
CA GLU A 666 9.08 28.31 19.14
C GLU A 666 10.30 27.50 18.71
N GLY A 667 10.58 27.48 17.40
CA GLY A 667 11.76 26.80 16.85
C GLY A 667 13.08 27.43 17.28
N ALA A 668 13.15 28.77 17.34
CA ALA A 668 14.31 29.47 17.86
C ALA A 668 14.55 29.17 19.34
N ALA A 669 13.49 29.13 20.14
CA ALA A 669 13.56 28.77 21.57
C ALA A 669 14.01 27.30 21.77
N ALA A 670 13.46 26.36 20.96
CA ALA A 670 13.87 24.97 20.96
C ALA A 670 15.34 24.80 20.56
N PHE A 671 15.80 25.53 19.55
CA PHE A 671 17.22 25.53 19.13
C PHE A 671 18.16 25.97 20.27
N MET A 672 17.82 27.05 20.95
CA MET A 672 18.61 27.54 22.09
C MET A 672 18.65 26.51 23.21
N ARG A 673 17.53 25.86 23.50
CA ARG A 673 17.47 24.79 24.50
C ARG A 673 18.36 23.60 24.13
N PHE A 674 18.22 23.08 22.89
CA PHE A 674 19.04 21.94 22.42
C PHE A 674 20.53 22.28 22.34
N ARG A 675 20.86 23.53 22.04
CA ARG A 675 22.25 24.00 22.08
C ARG A 675 22.80 24.02 23.51
N ALA A 676 21.99 24.45 24.47
CA ALA A 676 22.37 24.42 25.91
C ALA A 676 22.50 22.97 26.42
N GLU A 677 21.74 22.02 25.87
CA GLU A 677 21.81 20.59 26.17
C GLU A 677 22.97 19.87 25.46
N GLY A 678 23.79 20.58 24.66
CA GLY A 678 24.93 19.99 23.94
C GLY A 678 24.56 19.06 22.79
N ARG A 679 23.35 19.18 22.24
CA ARG A 679 22.87 18.33 21.15
C ARG A 679 23.33 18.76 19.75
N TYR A 680 24.07 19.85 19.65
CA TYR A 680 24.71 20.29 18.42
C TYR A 680 26.22 20.37 18.68
N GLU A 681 27.01 19.63 17.90
CA GLU A 681 28.46 19.79 17.82
C GLU A 681 28.86 21.05 17.06
#